data_f917c41977c9ed260b54db0fcb7a8330
#
_entry.id   f917c41977c9ed260b54db0fcb7a8330
#
_cell.length_a   1.000
_cell.length_b   1.000
_cell.length_c   1.000
_cell.angle_alpha   90.00
_cell.angle_beta   90.00
_cell.angle_gamma   90.00
#
_symmetry.space_group_name_H-M   'P 1'
#
loop_
_entity.id
_entity.type
_entity.pdbx_description
1 polymer ?
#
loop_
_entity_poly.entity_id
_entity_poly.type
_entity_poly.pdbx_seq_one_letter_code
_entity_poly.pdbx_strand_id
1 'polypeptide(L)'
;MVRLIGYFFGIGTVLALLVAGAAAVYVGSLTHDLPDYEVLANYEPPVMTRVHASDGSLMAEFARERRLYLPIQAIPNRVKAAFISAEDKTFYEHGGLDFGGLARAVVTNVRNMGSGRRPVGASTITQQVAKNFLLTSNQTYDRKIKEAILAMRIEQAYSKDRILELYLNEIFFGLGSYGIASAALSYFDKSVGELTIAEAAYLAALPKGPNNYHPFRHPDRAIERRNWVIDRMAENGYITAEEAEETKREPLGVNARTATHYLFASEYFTEEVRRQIIQKYGVDALYEGGLSVRTTLNPSLQVSARKTLQSALLRYDEARGWRGALKHVDLGSDWGTAFGDMRAFSDVPEWQLAIVLNVSAAGADIGLQPPLEASGSRSNERKRAFIAADDMKWAMRVTNIGGKRSSAKSPEGVLKSGDIIYVSKAEGDSRYRLQQPPKLEGALVAMDPHTGRVLALAGGFSFAESEFNRATQAYRQPGSSFKPFVYAAALDNGYTPASVVLDGPLEVDQGGSLGVWAPKNYSGKFSGPSTLRYGIEQSRNVMTVRLAQDMGMKTVAEYAERFGLYDKMLPVLSMSLGAGETTVLRMVTAYSVIANGGQSITPSMIDRIQDRYGKTVFKHDMRQCEGCNAPRWANQEEPTLIDDRDQVLDPMTAYQITSMMEGVVQRGTAQLLKSLERPIAGKTGTTNDEKDAWFVGFTPDLVVGVFMGYDTPTPLGRGNTGGALAAPVFKAFMEDALAGTPKTDFRVPEGMTLIAINRKTGMHTNKGDPNLIMEAFKPGTGPSDTYSVIGMDQFREGAPVNPQSPQATRAINSGSGGLY
;
A
#
# COMPACT_ATOMS: atom_id res chain seq x y z
N MET A 1 25.97 83.93 -22.11
CA MET A 1 26.18 82.47 -22.15
C MET A 1 26.21 81.89 -20.74
N VAL A 2 27.05 82.36 -19.80
CA VAL A 2 27.17 81.81 -18.42
C VAL A 2 25.87 81.84 -17.62
N ARG A 3 25.06 82.93 -17.70
CA ARG A 3 23.77 83.03 -17.01
C ARG A 3 22.73 82.09 -17.57
N LEU A 4 22.72 81.76 -18.86
CA LEU A 4 21.81 80.80 -19.48
C LEU A 4 22.13 79.34 -19.05
N ILE A 5 23.40 79.01 -18.98
CA ILE A 5 23.89 77.74 -18.49
C ILE A 5 23.52 77.54 -17.01
N GLY A 6 23.61 78.60 -16.20
CA GLY A 6 23.18 78.65 -14.79
C GLY A 6 21.68 78.37 -14.63
N TYR A 7 20.84 78.96 -15.48
CA TYR A 7 19.39 78.69 -15.46
C TYR A 7 19.05 77.29 -15.89
N PHE A 8 19.72 76.75 -16.93
CA PHE A 8 19.54 75.34 -17.33
C PHE A 8 19.98 74.35 -16.25
N PHE A 9 21.06 74.64 -15.55
CA PHE A 9 21.55 73.84 -14.44
C PHE A 9 20.59 73.90 -13.24
N GLY A 10 20.08 75.14 -12.90
CA GLY A 10 19.10 75.36 -11.87
C GLY A 10 17.77 74.62 -12.12
N ILE A 11 17.23 74.74 -13.33
CA ILE A 11 16.00 74.07 -13.74
C ILE A 11 16.22 72.56 -13.74
N GLY A 12 17.36 72.08 -14.22
CA GLY A 12 17.72 70.68 -14.18
C GLY A 12 17.80 70.11 -12.77
N THR A 13 18.37 70.89 -11.83
CA THR A 13 18.47 70.49 -10.42
C THR A 13 17.07 70.45 -9.75
N VAL A 14 16.25 71.47 -10.01
CA VAL A 14 14.86 71.48 -9.47
C VAL A 14 14.04 70.33 -10.04
N LEU A 15 14.17 70.04 -11.34
CA LEU A 15 13.48 68.89 -11.96
C LEU A 15 13.96 67.57 -11.38
N ALA A 16 15.26 67.42 -11.17
CA ALA A 16 15.84 66.23 -10.51
C ALA A 16 15.35 66.05 -9.08
N LEU A 17 15.24 67.14 -8.30
CA LEU A 17 14.68 67.10 -6.94
C LEU A 17 13.19 66.76 -6.92
N LEU A 18 12.39 67.29 -7.85
CA LEU A 18 10.97 66.93 -7.98
C LEU A 18 10.79 65.44 -8.37
N VAL A 19 11.58 64.96 -9.29
CA VAL A 19 11.59 63.54 -9.68
C VAL A 19 12.03 62.66 -8.51
N ALA A 20 13.09 63.05 -7.78
CA ALA A 20 13.53 62.33 -6.59
C ALA A 20 12.47 62.36 -5.47
N GLY A 21 11.78 63.48 -5.26
CA GLY A 21 10.67 63.58 -4.32
C GLY A 21 9.46 62.72 -4.70
N ALA A 22 9.08 62.76 -5.97
CA ALA A 22 8.00 61.88 -6.49
C ALA A 22 8.37 60.38 -6.36
N ALA A 23 9.62 60.02 -6.69
CA ALA A 23 10.11 58.69 -6.50
C ALA A 23 10.13 58.26 -5.03
N ALA A 24 10.52 59.18 -4.11
CA ALA A 24 10.50 58.90 -2.66
C ALA A 24 9.08 58.67 -2.14
N VAL A 25 8.10 59.49 -2.56
CA VAL A 25 6.67 59.32 -2.22
C VAL A 25 6.15 58.00 -2.78
N TYR A 26 6.48 57.67 -4.03
CA TYR A 26 6.08 56.42 -4.67
C TYR A 26 6.66 55.21 -3.95
N VAL A 27 7.97 55.20 -3.67
CA VAL A 27 8.61 54.14 -2.90
C VAL A 27 8.01 54.04 -1.49
N GLY A 28 7.72 55.20 -0.85
CA GLY A 28 7.03 55.27 0.44
C GLY A 28 5.64 54.63 0.44
N SER A 29 4.87 54.83 -0.62
CA SER A 29 3.54 54.21 -0.76
C SER A 29 3.65 52.68 -0.86
N LEU A 30 4.68 52.16 -1.51
CA LEU A 30 4.91 50.71 -1.64
C LEU A 30 5.38 50.04 -0.32
N THR A 31 5.90 50.84 0.64
CA THR A 31 6.35 50.33 1.94
C THR A 31 5.20 49.98 2.88
N HIS A 32 4.01 50.57 2.71
CA HIS A 32 2.82 50.27 3.51
C HIS A 32 2.21 48.87 3.20
N ASP A 33 2.38 48.38 1.98
CA ASP A 33 1.83 47.12 1.52
C ASP A 33 2.89 45.98 1.49
N LEU A 34 3.95 46.07 2.27
CA LEU A 34 4.98 45.05 2.31
C LEU A 34 4.54 43.90 3.23
N PRO A 35 4.70 42.67 2.80
CA PRO A 35 4.54 41.52 3.68
C PRO A 35 5.47 41.58 4.88
N ASP A 36 5.03 40.97 5.98
CA ASP A 36 5.82 40.87 7.19
C ASP A 36 6.99 39.90 6.98
N TYR A 37 8.20 40.38 7.08
CA TYR A 37 9.42 39.56 6.95
C TYR A 37 9.77 38.77 8.22
N GLU A 38 9.14 39.09 9.37
CA GLU A 38 9.32 38.33 10.63
C GLU A 38 8.78 36.89 10.50
N VAL A 39 7.88 36.64 9.57
CA VAL A 39 7.43 35.30 9.21
C VAL A 39 8.60 34.35 8.85
N LEU A 40 9.72 34.88 8.35
CA LEU A 40 10.92 34.10 8.01
C LEU A 40 11.66 33.56 9.25
N ALA A 41 11.42 34.16 10.43
CA ALA A 41 12.01 33.68 11.70
C ALA A 41 11.48 32.29 12.06
N ASN A 42 10.18 32.13 11.89
CA ASN A 42 9.45 30.89 12.22
C ASN A 42 9.03 30.11 10.96
N TYR A 43 9.69 30.38 9.83
CA TYR A 43 9.35 29.69 8.61
C TYR A 43 9.67 28.20 8.72
N GLU A 44 8.62 27.39 8.66
CA GLU A 44 8.68 25.95 8.56
C GLU A 44 8.38 25.54 7.11
N PRO A 45 9.39 25.13 6.34
CA PRO A 45 9.16 24.68 4.98
C PRO A 45 8.25 23.45 4.95
N PRO A 46 7.40 23.30 3.94
CA PRO A 46 6.71 22.03 3.71
C PRO A 46 7.76 20.92 3.52
N VAL A 47 7.65 19.85 4.29
CA VAL A 47 8.57 18.72 4.25
C VAL A 47 7.79 17.47 3.85
N MET A 48 8.38 16.66 2.97
CA MET A 48 7.77 15.42 2.53
C MET A 48 7.61 14.43 3.69
N THR A 49 6.49 13.71 3.69
CA THR A 49 6.28 12.57 4.57
C THR A 49 6.94 11.33 3.97
N ARG A 50 7.66 10.58 4.80
CA ARG A 50 8.29 9.32 4.44
C ARG A 50 7.63 8.14 5.12
N VAL A 51 7.30 7.13 4.32
CA VAL A 51 6.69 5.89 4.80
C VAL A 51 7.69 4.75 4.65
N HIS A 52 7.97 4.08 5.74
CA HIS A 52 8.95 3.00 5.84
C HIS A 52 8.27 1.70 6.24
N ALA A 53 8.75 0.58 5.72
CA ALA A 53 8.40 -0.76 6.18
C ALA A 53 8.94 -1.02 7.60
N SER A 54 8.61 -2.17 8.16
CA SER A 54 9.02 -2.55 9.53
C SER A 54 10.55 -2.66 9.69
N ASP A 55 11.28 -2.99 8.64
CA ASP A 55 12.75 -3.07 8.62
C ASP A 55 13.44 -1.71 8.37
N GLY A 56 12.68 -0.66 8.03
CA GLY A 56 13.17 0.67 7.71
C GLY A 56 13.34 0.96 6.23
N SER A 57 13.14 0.00 5.35
CA SER A 57 13.16 0.23 3.92
C SER A 57 12.08 1.23 3.50
N LEU A 58 12.40 2.10 2.54
CA LEU A 58 11.49 3.14 2.07
C LEU A 58 10.39 2.51 1.19
N MET A 59 9.13 2.78 1.53
CA MET A 59 7.95 2.36 0.76
C MET A 59 7.41 3.47 -0.13
N ALA A 60 7.31 4.69 0.40
CA ALA A 60 6.78 5.83 -0.34
C ALA A 60 7.23 7.16 0.25
N GLU A 61 7.19 8.19 -0.59
CA GLU A 61 7.34 9.59 -0.21
C GLU A 61 6.10 10.36 -0.69
N PHE A 62 5.45 11.07 0.23
CA PHE A 62 4.31 11.90 -0.06
C PHE A 62 4.69 13.38 0.07
N ALA A 63 4.57 14.12 -1.02
CA ALA A 63 4.88 15.53 -1.08
C ALA A 63 4.09 16.19 -2.22
N ARG A 64 3.65 17.44 -2.04
CA ARG A 64 3.25 18.31 -3.16
C ARG A 64 4.48 18.78 -3.93
N GLU A 65 5.56 19.05 -3.16
CA GLU A 65 6.86 19.45 -3.65
C GLU A 65 7.92 18.61 -2.94
N ARG A 66 8.84 18.00 -3.69
CA ARG A 66 9.93 17.25 -3.09
C ARG A 66 10.89 18.20 -2.39
N ARG A 67 10.83 18.25 -1.06
CA ARG A 67 11.64 19.15 -0.24
C ARG A 67 12.17 18.41 1.00
N LEU A 68 13.48 18.59 1.22
CA LEU A 68 14.19 18.16 2.42
C LEU A 68 14.91 19.38 2.96
N TYR A 69 14.68 19.72 4.22
CA TYR A 69 15.36 20.84 4.87
C TYR A 69 16.71 20.42 5.45
N LEU A 70 17.74 21.24 5.19
CA LEU A 70 19.07 21.09 5.80
C LEU A 70 19.49 22.41 6.47
N PRO A 71 19.95 22.37 7.74
CA PRO A 71 20.57 23.52 8.36
C PRO A 71 21.87 23.86 7.65
N ILE A 72 22.25 25.14 7.63
CA ILE A 72 23.39 25.64 6.84
C ILE A 72 24.71 24.93 7.20
N GLN A 73 24.86 24.48 8.44
CA GLN A 73 26.02 23.75 8.92
C GLN A 73 26.17 22.37 8.28
N ALA A 74 25.07 21.76 7.86
CA ALA A 74 25.06 20.48 7.17
C ALA A 74 25.33 20.60 5.66
N ILE A 75 25.37 21.82 5.12
CA ILE A 75 25.66 22.08 3.70
C ILE A 75 27.16 22.33 3.52
N PRO A 76 27.87 21.49 2.73
CA PRO A 76 29.30 21.62 2.52
C PRO A 76 29.70 22.95 1.88
N ASN A 77 30.91 23.45 2.21
CA ASN A 77 31.41 24.73 1.68
C ASN A 77 31.51 24.73 0.15
N ARG A 78 31.89 23.61 -0.49
CA ARG A 78 31.92 23.52 -1.96
C ARG A 78 30.55 23.77 -2.61
N VAL A 79 29.46 23.36 -1.95
CA VAL A 79 28.09 23.62 -2.43
C VAL A 79 27.76 25.10 -2.26
N LYS A 80 27.95 25.65 -1.05
CA LYS A 80 27.76 27.11 -0.80
C LYS A 80 28.54 27.97 -1.80
N ALA A 81 29.79 27.63 -2.02
CA ALA A 81 30.68 28.31 -2.96
C ALA A 81 30.15 28.29 -4.42
N ALA A 82 29.60 27.14 -4.88
CA ALA A 82 29.03 27.04 -6.20
C ALA A 82 27.84 28.00 -6.40
N PHE A 83 26.92 28.04 -5.44
CA PHE A 83 25.74 28.93 -5.48
C PHE A 83 26.13 30.42 -5.36
N ILE A 84 27.01 30.77 -4.45
CA ILE A 84 27.50 32.14 -4.30
C ILE A 84 28.19 32.60 -5.60
N SER A 85 29.02 31.75 -6.17
CA SER A 85 29.73 32.06 -7.45
C SER A 85 28.78 32.21 -8.63
N ALA A 86 27.69 31.43 -8.66
CA ALA A 86 26.72 31.44 -9.73
C ALA A 86 25.75 32.63 -9.67
N GLU A 87 25.29 32.98 -8.46
CA GLU A 87 24.16 33.89 -8.26
C GLU A 87 24.55 35.24 -7.67
N ASP A 88 25.53 35.28 -6.74
CA ASP A 88 25.81 36.48 -5.95
C ASP A 88 27.22 36.46 -5.35
N LYS A 89 28.23 36.74 -6.14
CA LYS A 89 29.64 36.59 -5.72
C LYS A 89 30.04 37.44 -4.51
N THR A 90 29.35 38.56 -4.29
CA THR A 90 29.60 39.50 -3.17
C THR A 90 28.59 39.34 -2.04
N PHE A 91 27.92 38.19 -1.96
CA PHE A 91 26.85 37.92 -1.01
C PHE A 91 27.19 38.30 0.43
N TYR A 92 28.36 37.96 0.93
CA TYR A 92 28.78 38.27 2.28
C TYR A 92 29.22 39.71 2.50
N GLU A 93 29.32 40.54 1.44
CA GLU A 93 29.87 41.89 1.50
C GLU A 93 28.81 42.98 1.48
N HIS A 94 27.68 42.77 0.78
CA HIS A 94 26.63 43.78 0.62
C HIS A 94 25.46 43.60 1.62
N GLY A 95 24.69 44.64 1.85
CA GLY A 95 23.50 44.68 2.73
C GLY A 95 22.18 44.46 1.99
N GLY A 96 22.03 43.41 1.19
CA GLY A 96 20.80 42.99 0.47
C GLY A 96 20.79 43.42 -1.01
N LEU A 97 21.50 44.46 -1.40
CA LEU A 97 21.62 44.95 -2.77
C LEU A 97 23.10 45.10 -3.14
N ASP A 98 23.52 44.51 -4.25
CA ASP A 98 24.84 44.73 -4.85
C ASP A 98 24.80 45.93 -5.81
N PHE A 99 25.03 47.11 -5.28
CA PHE A 99 25.08 48.32 -6.12
C PHE A 99 26.18 48.31 -7.19
N GLY A 100 27.32 47.68 -6.90
CA GLY A 100 28.37 47.46 -7.89
C GLY A 100 27.97 46.55 -9.04
N GLY A 101 27.27 45.48 -8.71
CA GLY A 101 26.67 44.55 -9.69
C GLY A 101 25.57 45.22 -10.53
N LEU A 102 24.71 46.03 -9.89
CA LEU A 102 23.68 46.78 -10.55
C LEU A 102 24.29 47.76 -11.60
N ALA A 103 25.31 48.51 -11.20
CA ALA A 103 26.01 49.43 -12.12
C ALA A 103 26.63 48.68 -13.30
N ARG A 104 27.34 47.54 -13.05
CA ARG A 104 27.89 46.69 -14.11
C ARG A 104 26.79 46.12 -15.04
N ALA A 105 25.66 45.70 -14.51
CA ALA A 105 24.54 45.19 -15.30
C ALA A 105 23.94 46.29 -16.23
N VAL A 106 23.78 47.52 -15.71
CA VAL A 106 23.28 48.63 -16.51
C VAL A 106 24.24 48.93 -17.67
N VAL A 107 25.55 49.02 -17.41
CA VAL A 107 26.54 49.28 -18.46
C VAL A 107 26.53 48.16 -19.49
N THR A 108 26.47 46.89 -19.08
CA THR A 108 26.42 45.76 -19.97
C THR A 108 25.14 45.73 -20.81
N ASN A 109 23.99 46.06 -20.20
CA ASN A 109 22.71 46.09 -20.91
C ASN A 109 22.65 47.23 -21.93
N VAL A 110 23.23 48.38 -21.60
CA VAL A 110 23.35 49.49 -22.53
C VAL A 110 24.27 49.10 -23.73
N ARG A 111 25.39 48.43 -23.47
CA ARG A 111 26.27 47.93 -24.55
C ARG A 111 25.59 46.85 -25.42
N ASN A 112 24.72 46.08 -24.88
CA ASN A 112 23.98 45.06 -25.60
C ASN A 112 22.67 45.54 -26.22
N MET A 113 22.34 46.83 -26.09
CA MET A 113 21.15 47.44 -26.68
C MET A 113 21.18 47.30 -28.19
N GLY A 114 20.18 46.65 -28.79
CA GLY A 114 20.15 46.38 -30.24
C GLY A 114 20.79 45.03 -30.66
N SER A 115 21.48 44.29 -29.75
CA SER A 115 22.15 43.01 -30.11
C SER A 115 21.22 41.78 -30.06
N GLY A 116 19.95 41.93 -29.69
CA GLY A 116 18.99 40.82 -29.48
C GLY A 116 19.31 39.91 -28.27
N ARG A 117 20.34 40.24 -27.51
CA ARG A 117 20.69 39.51 -26.28
C ARG A 117 19.78 39.89 -25.14
N ARG A 118 19.39 38.92 -24.33
CA ARG A 118 18.56 39.17 -23.10
C ARG A 118 19.35 40.01 -22.11
N PRO A 119 18.66 40.96 -21.40
CA PRO A 119 19.30 41.78 -20.36
C PRO A 119 19.97 40.92 -19.30
N VAL A 120 21.13 41.33 -18.82
CA VAL A 120 21.81 40.74 -17.67
C VAL A 120 21.12 41.17 -16.41
N GLY A 121 20.68 40.23 -15.58
CA GLY A 121 20.08 40.48 -14.25
C GLY A 121 21.20 40.67 -13.20
N ALA A 122 20.91 41.49 -12.18
CA ALA A 122 21.77 41.70 -11.01
C ALA A 122 20.94 41.52 -9.72
N SER A 123 20.16 40.50 -9.62
CA SER A 123 19.40 40.20 -8.40
C SER A 123 20.26 39.39 -7.44
N THR A 124 20.33 39.84 -6.18
CA THR A 124 21.06 39.16 -5.10
C THR A 124 20.31 37.92 -4.60
N ILE A 125 20.99 37.02 -3.87
CA ILE A 125 20.39 35.87 -3.17
C ILE A 125 19.28 36.36 -2.22
N THR A 126 19.51 37.42 -1.48
CA THR A 126 18.52 38.01 -0.55
C THR A 126 17.27 38.52 -1.26
N GLN A 127 17.42 39.14 -2.46
CA GLN A 127 16.28 39.52 -3.29
C GLN A 127 15.49 38.28 -3.78
N GLN A 128 16.19 37.19 -4.09
CA GLN A 128 15.53 35.95 -4.47
C GLN A 128 14.77 35.30 -3.28
N VAL A 129 15.31 35.40 -2.07
CA VAL A 129 14.59 35.00 -0.84
C VAL A 129 13.34 35.85 -0.68
N ALA A 130 13.46 37.19 -0.72
CA ALA A 130 12.31 38.09 -0.62
C ALA A 130 11.23 37.77 -1.66
N LYS A 131 11.64 37.51 -2.91
CA LYS A 131 10.73 37.14 -4.00
C LYS A 131 10.00 35.82 -3.75
N ASN A 132 10.72 34.77 -3.36
CA ASN A 132 10.18 33.41 -3.28
C ASN A 132 9.27 33.22 -2.06
N PHE A 133 9.56 33.88 -0.94
CA PHE A 133 8.81 33.72 0.32
C PHE A 133 7.70 34.74 0.53
N LEU A 134 7.88 35.97 0.06
CA LEU A 134 7.06 37.08 0.48
C LEU A 134 6.28 37.73 -0.65
N LEU A 135 6.56 37.44 -1.92
CA LEU A 135 5.96 38.14 -3.06
C LEU A 135 5.31 37.16 -4.06
N THR A 136 4.37 37.67 -4.82
CA THR A 136 3.69 36.92 -5.88
C THR A 136 4.56 36.78 -7.15
N SER A 137 4.24 35.79 -8.00
CA SER A 137 5.01 35.52 -9.24
C SER A 137 4.89 36.55 -10.35
N ASN A 138 4.01 37.57 -10.21
CA ASN A 138 3.77 38.61 -11.23
C ASN A 138 5.02 39.48 -11.50
N GLN A 139 5.40 39.59 -12.77
CA GLN A 139 6.58 40.38 -13.15
C GLN A 139 6.21 41.87 -13.36
N THR A 140 6.27 42.67 -12.29
CA THR A 140 6.02 44.10 -12.31
C THR A 140 7.18 44.89 -11.76
N TYR A 141 7.31 46.18 -12.12
CA TYR A 141 8.30 47.07 -11.52
C TYR A 141 8.07 47.26 -10.03
N ASP A 142 6.83 47.32 -9.59
CA ASP A 142 6.46 47.45 -8.18
C ASP A 142 6.97 46.31 -7.34
N ARG A 143 6.83 45.10 -7.87
CA ARG A 143 7.37 43.90 -7.23
C ARG A 143 8.90 43.96 -7.12
N LYS A 144 9.61 44.50 -8.13
CA LYS A 144 11.05 44.64 -8.10
C LYS A 144 11.54 45.66 -7.07
N ILE A 145 10.80 46.73 -6.86
CA ILE A 145 11.05 47.70 -5.79
C ILE A 145 10.77 47.07 -4.41
N LYS A 146 9.64 46.36 -4.27
CA LYS A 146 9.33 45.63 -3.03
C LYS A 146 10.39 44.57 -2.69
N GLU A 147 10.88 43.81 -3.68
CA GLU A 147 12.03 42.87 -3.50
C GLU A 147 13.26 43.58 -2.91
N ALA A 148 13.61 44.75 -3.44
CA ALA A 148 14.79 45.50 -3.00
C ALA A 148 14.62 46.00 -1.54
N ILE A 149 13.44 46.53 -1.20
CA ILE A 149 13.17 47.02 0.15
C ILE A 149 13.16 45.86 1.17
N LEU A 150 12.48 44.76 0.82
CA LEU A 150 12.45 43.55 1.64
C LEU A 150 13.84 42.94 1.83
N ALA A 151 14.66 42.89 0.77
CA ALA A 151 16.02 42.39 0.86
C ALA A 151 16.85 43.18 1.89
N MET A 152 16.77 44.51 1.90
CA MET A 152 17.44 45.34 2.89
C MET A 152 16.94 45.08 4.33
N ARG A 153 15.61 44.91 4.51
CA ARG A 153 15.03 44.58 5.81
C ARG A 153 15.44 43.19 6.32
N ILE A 154 15.44 42.18 5.43
CA ILE A 154 15.85 40.82 5.73
C ILE A 154 17.31 40.81 6.18
N GLU A 155 18.22 41.54 5.53
CA GLU A 155 19.63 41.63 5.91
C GLU A 155 19.87 42.33 7.26
N GLN A 156 18.95 43.20 7.67
CA GLN A 156 19.01 43.82 9.00
C GLN A 156 18.56 42.87 10.10
N ALA A 157 17.64 41.95 9.76
CA ALA A 157 17.00 41.06 10.74
C ALA A 157 17.69 39.67 10.85
N TYR A 158 18.33 39.21 9.79
CA TYR A 158 18.87 37.84 9.71
C TYR A 158 20.34 37.84 9.31
N SER A 159 21.10 36.86 9.82
CA SER A 159 22.47 36.63 9.41
C SER A 159 22.56 36.14 7.96
N LYS A 160 23.68 36.39 7.30
CA LYS A 160 23.97 35.90 5.94
C LYS A 160 23.79 34.38 5.82
N ASP A 161 24.25 33.62 6.81
CA ASP A 161 24.11 32.18 6.84
C ASP A 161 22.63 31.75 6.92
N ARG A 162 21.79 32.47 7.68
CA ARG A 162 20.36 32.17 7.70
C ARG A 162 19.68 32.49 6.38
N ILE A 163 20.06 33.60 5.73
CA ILE A 163 19.54 33.97 4.41
C ILE A 163 19.94 32.92 3.33
N LEU A 164 21.19 32.46 3.35
CA LEU A 164 21.66 31.42 2.45
C LEU A 164 20.99 30.05 2.72
N GLU A 165 20.74 29.74 3.99
CA GLU A 165 19.99 28.57 4.39
C GLU A 165 18.58 28.57 3.82
N LEU A 166 17.84 29.66 3.99
CA LEU A 166 16.51 29.83 3.43
C LEU A 166 16.56 29.70 1.90
N TYR A 167 17.50 30.34 1.22
CA TYR A 167 17.66 30.25 -0.22
C TYR A 167 17.90 28.83 -0.70
N LEU A 168 18.88 28.12 -0.11
CA LEU A 168 19.27 26.76 -0.54
C LEU A 168 18.20 25.70 -0.24
N ASN A 169 17.30 25.95 0.71
CA ASN A 169 16.20 25.05 1.02
C ASN A 169 14.92 25.35 0.23
N GLU A 170 14.79 26.52 -0.40
CA GLU A 170 13.55 26.95 -1.07
C GLU A 170 13.64 26.90 -2.58
N ILE A 171 14.82 27.15 -3.17
CA ILE A 171 14.94 27.35 -4.60
C ILE A 171 14.52 26.14 -5.43
N PHE A 172 13.82 26.37 -6.54
CA PHE A 172 13.38 25.33 -7.47
C PHE A 172 14.46 24.91 -8.42
N PHE A 173 14.76 23.61 -8.49
CA PHE A 173 15.78 23.00 -9.32
C PHE A 173 15.27 22.27 -10.57
N GLY A 174 13.96 22.19 -10.77
CA GLY A 174 13.38 21.31 -11.80
C GLY A 174 13.12 19.90 -11.26
N LEU A 175 12.56 19.03 -12.09
CA LEU A 175 12.17 17.65 -11.72
C LEU A 175 11.30 17.57 -10.44
N GLY A 176 10.53 18.62 -10.15
CA GLY A 176 9.71 18.73 -8.93
C GLY A 176 10.51 18.92 -7.64
N SER A 177 11.80 19.22 -7.71
CA SER A 177 12.71 19.33 -6.56
C SER A 177 12.85 20.77 -6.10
N TYR A 178 12.57 21.00 -4.84
CA TYR A 178 12.77 22.24 -4.12
C TYR A 178 13.83 22.03 -3.03
N GLY A 179 14.79 22.94 -2.95
CA GLY A 179 15.92 22.85 -2.05
C GLY A 179 17.03 21.89 -2.51
N ILE A 180 18.24 22.21 -2.05
CA ILE A 180 19.50 21.54 -2.46
C ILE A 180 19.52 20.05 -2.12
N ALA A 181 18.95 19.66 -0.97
CA ALA A 181 18.94 18.27 -0.54
C ALA A 181 18.05 17.39 -1.43
N SER A 182 16.88 17.91 -1.78
CA SER A 182 15.98 17.21 -2.70
C SER A 182 16.58 17.15 -4.12
N ALA A 183 17.24 18.19 -4.56
CA ALA A 183 17.90 18.23 -5.85
C ALA A 183 19.08 17.22 -5.92
N ALA A 184 19.92 17.14 -4.89
CA ALA A 184 21.01 16.18 -4.81
C ALA A 184 20.53 14.73 -4.96
N LEU A 185 19.45 14.39 -4.25
CA LEU A 185 18.80 13.08 -4.37
C LEU A 185 18.17 12.85 -5.75
N SER A 186 17.47 13.85 -6.30
CA SER A 186 16.72 13.68 -7.55
C SER A 186 17.61 13.59 -8.78
N TYR A 187 18.76 14.27 -8.79
CA TYR A 187 19.67 14.34 -9.92
C TYR A 187 20.79 13.30 -9.84
N PHE A 188 21.28 13.00 -8.64
CA PHE A 188 22.48 12.19 -8.44
C PHE A 188 22.30 10.99 -7.51
N ASP A 189 21.13 10.87 -6.87
CA ASP A 189 20.85 9.87 -5.82
C ASP A 189 21.89 9.89 -4.70
N LYS A 190 22.33 11.11 -4.33
CA LYS A 190 23.37 11.39 -3.33
C LYS A 190 22.87 12.33 -2.24
N SER A 191 23.42 12.21 -1.05
CA SER A 191 23.31 13.27 -0.05
C SER A 191 24.12 14.50 -0.48
N VAL A 192 23.77 15.68 0.07
CA VAL A 192 24.50 16.93 -0.26
C VAL A 192 25.97 16.84 0.13
N GLY A 193 26.28 16.04 1.15
CA GLY A 193 27.64 15.78 1.60
C GLY A 193 28.51 15.01 0.59
N GLU A 194 27.89 14.24 -0.29
CA GLU A 194 28.58 13.39 -1.28
C GLU A 194 28.74 14.04 -2.66
N LEU A 195 28.15 15.23 -2.87
CA LEU A 195 28.25 15.93 -4.17
C LEU A 195 29.70 16.28 -4.51
N THR A 196 30.13 16.01 -5.74
CA THR A 196 31.41 16.52 -6.29
C THR A 196 31.31 18.00 -6.60
N ILE A 197 32.44 18.63 -6.95
CA ILE A 197 32.45 20.04 -7.40
C ILE A 197 31.63 20.18 -8.69
N ALA A 198 31.76 19.25 -9.64
CA ALA A 198 31.01 19.24 -10.89
C ALA A 198 29.49 19.15 -10.66
N GLU A 199 29.07 18.26 -9.76
CA GLU A 199 27.67 18.07 -9.39
C GLU A 199 27.10 19.30 -8.67
N ALA A 200 27.83 19.87 -7.71
CA ALA A 200 27.45 21.09 -7.00
C ALA A 200 27.33 22.29 -7.97
N ALA A 201 28.28 22.44 -8.89
CA ALA A 201 28.26 23.47 -9.92
C ALA A 201 27.07 23.28 -10.89
N TYR A 202 26.73 22.06 -11.23
CA TYR A 202 25.56 21.80 -12.06
C TYR A 202 24.26 22.16 -11.34
N LEU A 203 24.10 21.77 -10.08
CA LEU A 203 22.93 22.18 -9.31
C LEU A 203 22.85 23.72 -9.18
N ALA A 204 23.98 24.41 -8.95
CA ALA A 204 24.02 25.87 -8.92
C ALA A 204 23.72 26.54 -10.28
N ALA A 205 23.83 25.81 -11.38
CA ALA A 205 23.47 26.30 -12.72
C ALA A 205 21.95 26.32 -12.97
N LEU A 206 21.18 25.49 -12.26
CA LEU A 206 19.74 25.24 -12.50
C LEU A 206 18.81 26.40 -12.11
N PRO A 207 18.98 27.14 -10.99
CA PRO A 207 18.05 28.18 -10.56
C PRO A 207 17.78 29.25 -11.61
N LYS A 208 18.74 29.53 -12.49
CA LYS A 208 18.59 30.48 -13.59
C LYS A 208 17.51 30.07 -14.59
N GLY A 209 17.22 28.78 -14.72
CA GLY A 209 16.19 28.27 -15.62
C GLY A 209 16.27 26.74 -15.75
N PRO A 210 15.69 25.97 -14.86
CA PRO A 210 15.82 24.50 -14.83
C PRO A 210 15.42 23.82 -16.14
N ASN A 211 14.40 24.34 -16.82
CA ASN A 211 13.93 23.79 -18.10
C ASN A 211 14.93 24.07 -19.24
N ASN A 212 15.71 25.16 -19.18
CA ASN A 212 16.70 25.51 -20.22
C ASN A 212 17.98 24.67 -20.09
N TYR A 213 18.28 24.21 -18.88
CA TYR A 213 19.48 23.44 -18.56
C TYR A 213 19.12 22.00 -18.13
N HIS A 214 18.00 21.49 -18.66
CA HIS A 214 17.51 20.15 -18.35
C HIS A 214 18.52 19.08 -18.85
N PRO A 215 19.00 18.16 -17.99
CA PRO A 215 20.15 17.31 -18.29
C PRO A 215 19.91 16.35 -19.45
N PHE A 216 18.66 15.93 -19.68
CA PHE A 216 18.28 14.98 -20.71
C PHE A 216 17.73 15.64 -21.98
N ARG A 217 17.09 16.82 -21.87
CA ARG A 217 16.51 17.54 -23.03
C ARG A 217 17.52 18.47 -23.68
N HIS A 218 18.44 19.03 -22.89
CA HIS A 218 19.41 20.03 -23.33
C HIS A 218 20.79 19.77 -22.69
N PRO A 219 21.39 18.58 -22.88
CA PRO A 219 22.64 18.19 -22.20
C PRO A 219 23.80 19.15 -22.48
N ASP A 220 23.97 19.60 -23.73
CA ASP A 220 25.07 20.51 -24.10
C ASP A 220 24.97 21.85 -23.37
N ARG A 221 23.76 22.41 -23.29
CA ARG A 221 23.52 23.67 -22.56
C ARG A 221 23.72 23.49 -21.05
N ALA A 222 23.36 22.30 -20.52
CA ALA A 222 23.56 21.95 -19.12
C ALA A 222 25.07 21.92 -18.80
N ILE A 223 25.87 21.26 -19.63
CA ILE A 223 27.35 21.19 -19.51
C ILE A 223 27.98 22.58 -19.64
N GLU A 224 27.58 23.35 -20.66
CA GLU A 224 28.08 24.71 -20.86
C GLU A 224 27.82 25.60 -19.62
N ARG A 225 26.59 25.54 -19.07
CA ARG A 225 26.22 26.35 -17.90
C ARG A 225 26.93 25.86 -16.63
N ARG A 226 27.07 24.55 -16.44
CA ARG A 226 27.88 23.96 -15.35
C ARG A 226 29.33 24.48 -15.43
N ASN A 227 29.94 24.38 -16.59
CA ASN A 227 31.32 24.81 -16.79
C ASN A 227 31.49 26.31 -16.52
N TRP A 228 30.51 27.13 -16.90
CA TRP A 228 30.49 28.54 -16.56
C TRP A 228 30.47 28.76 -15.03
N VAL A 229 29.75 27.96 -14.25
CA VAL A 229 29.77 28.04 -12.79
C VAL A 229 31.13 27.65 -12.23
N ILE A 230 31.74 26.60 -12.77
CA ILE A 230 33.11 26.15 -12.39
C ILE A 230 34.12 27.28 -12.62
N ASP A 231 34.05 27.96 -13.76
CA ASP A 231 34.92 29.10 -14.03
C ASP A 231 34.70 30.22 -13.01
N ARG A 232 33.46 30.52 -12.62
CA ARG A 232 33.16 31.50 -11.56
C ARG A 232 33.72 31.08 -10.20
N MET A 233 33.66 29.81 -9.86
CA MET A 233 34.25 29.30 -8.61
C MET A 233 35.76 29.49 -8.59
N ALA A 234 36.46 29.27 -9.68
CA ALA A 234 37.89 29.51 -9.81
C ALA A 234 38.21 31.01 -9.77
N GLU A 235 37.48 31.87 -10.49
CA GLU A 235 37.69 33.32 -10.46
C GLU A 235 37.43 33.94 -9.07
N ASN A 236 36.56 33.35 -8.28
CA ASN A 236 36.27 33.76 -6.92
C ASN A 236 37.22 33.12 -5.88
N GLY A 237 38.17 32.27 -6.30
CA GLY A 237 39.16 31.68 -5.43
C GLY A 237 38.68 30.52 -4.57
N TYR A 238 37.54 29.94 -4.88
CA TYR A 238 37.03 28.77 -4.15
C TYR A 238 37.65 27.44 -4.58
N ILE A 239 38.14 27.39 -5.81
CA ILE A 239 38.89 26.25 -6.38
C ILE A 239 40.07 26.80 -7.19
N THR A 240 41.08 25.98 -7.41
CA THR A 240 42.22 26.36 -8.26
C THR A 240 41.86 26.26 -9.74
N ALA A 241 42.65 26.89 -10.60
CA ALA A 241 42.47 26.81 -12.06
C ALA A 241 42.66 25.38 -12.58
N GLU A 242 43.54 24.60 -11.95
CA GLU A 242 43.79 23.20 -12.31
C GLU A 242 42.60 22.32 -11.94
N GLU A 243 42.07 22.47 -10.74
CA GLU A 243 40.83 21.77 -10.30
C GLU A 243 39.65 22.12 -11.22
N ALA A 244 39.54 23.39 -11.66
CA ALA A 244 38.48 23.80 -12.58
C ALA A 244 38.58 23.09 -13.93
N GLU A 245 39.79 23.00 -14.52
CA GLU A 245 39.99 22.32 -15.79
C GLU A 245 39.78 20.81 -15.70
N GLU A 246 40.13 20.18 -14.59
CA GLU A 246 39.88 18.76 -14.35
C GLU A 246 38.36 18.50 -14.20
N THR A 247 37.68 19.29 -13.36
CA THR A 247 36.25 19.18 -13.09
C THR A 247 35.39 19.38 -14.35
N LYS A 248 35.80 20.29 -15.27
CA LYS A 248 35.06 20.50 -16.52
C LYS A 248 35.08 19.29 -17.46
N ARG A 249 36.06 18.39 -17.33
CA ARG A 249 36.16 17.15 -18.13
C ARG A 249 35.23 16.05 -17.64
N GLU A 250 34.75 16.15 -16.40
CA GLU A 250 33.80 15.17 -15.87
C GLU A 250 32.49 15.18 -16.68
N PRO A 251 31.86 14.01 -16.91
CA PRO A 251 30.52 13.94 -17.48
C PRO A 251 29.50 14.62 -16.57
N LEU A 252 28.32 14.91 -17.11
CA LEU A 252 27.26 15.52 -16.27
C LEU A 252 26.81 14.61 -15.12
N GLY A 253 26.92 13.28 -15.29
CA GLY A 253 26.75 12.27 -14.23
C GLY A 253 25.35 12.14 -13.65
N VAL A 254 24.34 12.74 -14.30
CA VAL A 254 22.97 12.72 -13.80
C VAL A 254 22.37 11.34 -13.96
N ASN A 255 22.02 10.72 -12.84
CA ASN A 255 21.20 9.52 -12.76
C ASN A 255 19.83 9.93 -12.22
N ALA A 256 18.85 10.03 -13.11
CA ALA A 256 17.48 10.25 -12.62
C ALA A 256 17.12 9.12 -11.66
N ARG A 257 16.76 9.49 -10.43
CA ARG A 257 16.28 8.52 -9.43
C ARG A 257 15.12 7.75 -10.04
N THR A 258 15.36 6.52 -10.43
CA THR A 258 14.33 5.62 -10.89
C THR A 258 13.53 5.15 -9.67
N ALA A 259 12.23 4.89 -9.86
CA ALA A 259 11.34 4.37 -8.80
C ALA A 259 11.77 2.98 -8.24
N THR A 260 12.94 2.48 -8.65
CA THR A 260 13.51 1.19 -8.25
C THR A 260 13.91 1.09 -6.78
N HIS A 261 13.93 2.22 -6.04
CA HIS A 261 14.23 2.22 -4.60
C HIS A 261 13.01 2.01 -3.70
N TYR A 262 11.79 2.02 -4.26
CA TYR A 262 10.61 1.72 -3.49
C TYR A 262 10.34 0.22 -3.44
N LEU A 263 9.79 -0.24 -2.32
CA LEU A 263 9.41 -1.64 -2.17
C LEU A 263 8.27 -1.96 -3.15
N PHE A 264 8.58 -2.69 -4.20
CA PHE A 264 7.56 -3.27 -5.08
C PHE A 264 6.62 -4.16 -4.29
N ALA A 265 5.41 -4.30 -4.75
CA ALA A 265 4.35 -5.09 -4.14
C ALA A 265 3.66 -4.44 -2.93
N SER A 266 4.03 -3.21 -2.54
CA SER A 266 3.45 -2.54 -1.38
C SER A 266 2.37 -1.51 -1.70
N GLU A 267 1.97 -1.36 -2.95
CA GLU A 267 1.12 -0.25 -3.42
C GLU A 267 -0.23 -0.20 -2.70
N TYR A 268 -0.95 -1.33 -2.60
CA TYR A 268 -2.21 -1.41 -1.86
C TYR A 268 -2.05 -1.09 -0.37
N PHE A 269 -0.97 -1.59 0.23
CA PHE A 269 -0.67 -1.32 1.63
C PHE A 269 -0.35 0.16 1.85
N THR A 270 0.49 0.72 0.99
CA THR A 270 0.92 2.12 1.04
C THR A 270 -0.27 3.08 0.86
N GLU A 271 -1.18 2.77 -0.07
CA GLU A 271 -2.39 3.56 -0.29
C GLU A 271 -3.32 3.53 0.92
N GLU A 272 -3.45 2.39 1.58
CA GLU A 272 -4.24 2.29 2.80
C GLU A 272 -3.61 3.09 3.96
N VAL A 273 -2.28 3.05 4.11
CA VAL A 273 -1.55 3.90 5.06
C VAL A 273 -1.77 5.39 4.74
N ARG A 274 -1.71 5.77 3.47
CA ARG A 274 -2.00 7.15 3.02
C ARG A 274 -3.39 7.60 3.45
N ARG A 275 -4.42 6.76 3.24
CA ARG A 275 -5.81 7.05 3.66
C ARG A 275 -5.94 7.22 5.16
N GLN A 276 -5.31 6.33 5.95
CA GLN A 276 -5.35 6.41 7.41
C GLN A 276 -4.68 7.69 7.93
N ILE A 277 -3.55 8.10 7.34
CA ILE A 277 -2.88 9.36 7.72
C ILE A 277 -3.76 10.56 7.38
N ILE A 278 -4.36 10.60 6.19
CA ILE A 278 -5.28 11.68 5.79
C ILE A 278 -6.48 11.76 6.74
N GLN A 279 -7.08 10.62 7.05
CA GLN A 279 -8.23 10.57 7.96
C GLN A 279 -7.89 11.07 9.36
N LYS A 280 -6.68 10.78 9.86
CA LYS A 280 -6.28 11.10 11.24
C LYS A 280 -5.66 12.49 11.38
N TYR A 281 -4.89 12.94 10.40
CA TYR A 281 -4.08 14.16 10.49
C TYR A 281 -4.36 15.19 9.40
N GLY A 282 -5.15 14.85 8.40
CA GLY A 282 -5.46 15.72 7.27
C GLY A 282 -4.46 15.64 6.11
N VAL A 283 -4.84 16.23 4.99
CA VAL A 283 -4.08 16.20 3.73
C VAL A 283 -2.75 16.96 3.86
N ASP A 284 -2.77 18.12 4.50
CA ASP A 284 -1.59 18.97 4.63
C ASP A 284 -0.52 18.34 5.52
N ALA A 285 -0.93 17.65 6.61
CA ALA A 285 0.01 16.91 7.44
C ALA A 285 0.73 15.79 6.67
N LEU A 286 0.03 15.13 5.75
CA LEU A 286 0.63 14.10 4.90
C LEU A 286 1.61 14.68 3.89
N TYR A 287 1.24 15.75 3.18
CA TYR A 287 2.04 16.23 2.04
C TYR A 287 3.06 17.29 2.42
N GLU A 288 2.91 17.97 3.55
CA GLU A 288 3.72 19.12 3.98
C GLU A 288 4.24 19.00 5.42
N GLY A 289 3.67 18.08 6.21
CA GLY A 289 3.97 17.96 7.65
C GLY A 289 5.31 17.31 7.99
N GLY A 290 5.95 16.63 7.03
CA GLY A 290 7.25 15.98 7.26
C GLY A 290 7.17 14.80 8.23
N LEU A 291 6.09 14.03 8.17
CA LEU A 291 5.91 12.87 9.04
C LEU A 291 6.89 11.75 8.68
N SER A 292 7.43 11.09 9.69
CA SER A 292 8.16 9.83 9.56
C SER A 292 7.26 8.70 10.05
N VAL A 293 6.80 7.87 9.10
CA VAL A 293 5.83 6.80 9.33
C VAL A 293 6.54 5.45 9.27
N ARG A 294 6.56 4.73 10.37
CA ARG A 294 6.97 3.33 10.42
C ARG A 294 5.71 2.47 10.31
N THR A 295 5.62 1.66 9.26
CA THR A 295 4.52 0.73 9.06
C THR A 295 4.80 -0.62 9.69
N THR A 296 3.77 -1.45 9.75
CA THR A 296 3.86 -2.83 10.23
C THR A 296 4.28 -3.81 9.13
N LEU A 297 4.36 -3.37 7.87
CA LEU A 297 4.63 -4.19 6.71
C LEU A 297 5.98 -4.90 6.82
N ASN A 298 5.97 -6.22 6.65
CA ASN A 298 7.16 -7.04 6.50
C ASN A 298 7.46 -7.23 5.00
N PRO A 299 8.60 -6.74 4.46
CA PRO A 299 8.88 -6.77 3.03
C PRO A 299 8.88 -8.17 2.41
N SER A 300 9.45 -9.16 3.08
CA SER A 300 9.52 -10.53 2.57
C SER A 300 8.14 -11.18 2.49
N LEU A 301 7.31 -11.01 3.53
CA LEU A 301 5.93 -11.51 3.55
C LEU A 301 5.07 -10.78 2.50
N GLN A 302 5.29 -9.48 2.30
CA GLN A 302 4.55 -8.69 1.31
C GLN A 302 4.82 -9.18 -0.13
N VAL A 303 6.08 -9.42 -0.46
CA VAL A 303 6.48 -9.95 -1.78
C VAL A 303 5.88 -11.34 -2.00
N SER A 304 5.96 -12.21 -0.99
CA SER A 304 5.36 -13.56 -1.06
C SER A 304 3.84 -13.51 -1.20
N ALA A 305 3.16 -12.64 -0.43
CA ALA A 305 1.70 -12.46 -0.49
C ALA A 305 1.24 -12.08 -1.91
N ARG A 306 1.90 -11.09 -2.51
CA ARG A 306 1.61 -10.67 -3.88
C ARG A 306 1.87 -11.80 -4.88
N LYS A 307 3.06 -12.40 -4.85
CA LYS A 307 3.47 -13.47 -5.79
C LYS A 307 2.52 -14.67 -5.75
N THR A 308 2.14 -15.12 -4.56
CA THR A 308 1.26 -16.27 -4.41
C THR A 308 -0.15 -15.98 -4.88
N LEU A 309 -0.70 -14.80 -4.55
CA LEU A 309 -2.01 -14.37 -5.03
C LEU A 309 -2.02 -14.23 -6.55
N GLN A 310 -1.08 -13.49 -7.13
CA GLN A 310 -0.97 -13.29 -8.59
C GLN A 310 -0.86 -14.62 -9.34
N SER A 311 -0.02 -15.53 -8.85
CA SER A 311 0.16 -16.86 -9.46
C SER A 311 -1.13 -17.68 -9.46
N ALA A 312 -1.95 -17.56 -8.42
CA ALA A 312 -3.23 -18.26 -8.34
C ALA A 312 -4.27 -17.65 -9.28
N LEU A 313 -4.35 -16.33 -9.33
CA LEU A 313 -5.26 -15.60 -10.23
C LEU A 313 -4.94 -15.93 -11.70
N LEU A 314 -3.67 -15.93 -12.07
CA LEU A 314 -3.20 -16.29 -13.40
C LEU A 314 -3.54 -17.75 -13.76
N ARG A 315 -3.24 -18.70 -12.86
CA ARG A 315 -3.57 -20.13 -13.10
C ARG A 315 -5.06 -20.33 -13.33
N TYR A 316 -5.89 -19.67 -12.54
CA TYR A 316 -7.35 -19.76 -12.74
C TYR A 316 -7.77 -19.17 -14.07
N ASP A 317 -7.22 -18.02 -14.44
CA ASP A 317 -7.56 -17.31 -15.67
C ASP A 317 -7.10 -18.06 -16.93
N GLU A 318 -5.86 -18.57 -16.93
CA GLU A 318 -5.32 -19.40 -18.00
C GLU A 318 -6.15 -20.69 -18.24
N ALA A 319 -6.67 -21.30 -17.15
CA ALA A 319 -7.57 -22.46 -17.29
C ALA A 319 -8.90 -22.13 -18.00
N ARG A 320 -9.28 -20.84 -18.07
CA ARG A 320 -10.46 -20.36 -18.78
C ARG A 320 -10.19 -19.96 -20.22
N GLY A 321 -8.93 -19.78 -20.57
CA GLY A 321 -8.45 -19.58 -21.93
C GLY A 321 -8.26 -18.13 -22.33
N TRP A 322 -7.75 -17.94 -23.51
CA TRP A 322 -7.41 -16.67 -24.13
C TRP A 322 -8.65 -15.85 -24.51
N ARG A 323 -8.66 -14.56 -24.20
CA ARG A 323 -9.78 -13.63 -24.49
C ARG A 323 -9.50 -12.65 -25.62
N GLY A 324 -8.29 -12.66 -26.17
CA GLY A 324 -7.87 -11.74 -27.23
C GLY A 324 -6.77 -10.78 -26.81
N ALA A 325 -6.18 -10.11 -27.79
CA ALA A 325 -5.18 -9.07 -27.59
C ALA A 325 -5.77 -7.84 -26.90
N LEU A 326 -4.91 -7.04 -26.27
CA LEU A 326 -5.29 -5.76 -25.66
C LEU A 326 -5.83 -4.78 -26.69
N LYS A 327 -5.18 -4.76 -27.86
CA LYS A 327 -5.51 -3.90 -28.98
C LYS A 327 -5.00 -4.54 -30.27
N HIS A 328 -5.67 -4.32 -31.37
CA HIS A 328 -5.16 -4.64 -32.71
C HIS A 328 -4.88 -3.34 -33.46
N VAL A 329 -3.75 -3.25 -34.14
CA VAL A 329 -3.31 -2.09 -34.93
C VAL A 329 -2.73 -2.57 -36.24
N ASP A 330 -2.87 -1.76 -37.29
CA ASP A 330 -2.19 -2.03 -38.55
C ASP A 330 -0.70 -1.76 -38.42
N LEU A 331 0.14 -2.72 -38.82
CA LEU A 331 1.58 -2.55 -38.80
C LEU A 331 2.01 -1.52 -39.86
N GLY A 332 2.50 -0.37 -39.41
CA GLY A 332 3.18 0.59 -40.26
C GLY A 332 4.63 0.18 -40.55
N SER A 333 5.37 1.05 -41.23
CA SER A 333 6.79 0.86 -41.53
C SER A 333 7.66 0.77 -40.24
N ASP A 334 7.22 1.42 -39.15
CA ASP A 334 7.87 1.37 -37.84
C ASP A 334 6.88 0.89 -36.78
N TRP A 335 6.92 -0.42 -36.46
CA TRP A 335 6.08 -1.02 -35.45
C TRP A 335 6.30 -0.47 -34.03
N GLY A 336 7.47 0.12 -33.74
CA GLY A 336 7.79 0.67 -32.42
C GLY A 336 6.92 1.87 -32.04
N THR A 337 6.33 2.56 -33.01
CA THR A 337 5.41 3.68 -32.78
C THR A 337 3.96 3.23 -32.54
N ALA A 338 3.63 1.98 -32.87
CA ALA A 338 2.27 1.45 -32.77
C ALA A 338 1.71 1.37 -31.34
N PHE A 339 2.57 1.39 -30.34
CA PHE A 339 2.17 1.37 -28.92
C PHE A 339 1.53 2.68 -28.45
N GLY A 340 1.79 3.81 -29.13
CA GLY A 340 1.31 5.13 -28.70
C GLY A 340 1.67 5.39 -27.23
N ASP A 341 0.67 5.82 -26.44
CA ASP A 341 0.80 6.12 -25.02
C ASP A 341 0.59 4.90 -24.09
N MET A 342 0.42 3.70 -24.66
CA MET A 342 0.22 2.48 -23.85
C MET A 342 1.44 2.23 -22.96
N ARG A 343 1.17 1.89 -21.71
CA ARG A 343 2.20 1.53 -20.72
C ARG A 343 1.89 0.16 -20.17
N ALA A 344 2.94 -0.63 -19.93
CA ALA A 344 2.82 -1.86 -19.14
C ALA A 344 2.49 -1.52 -17.68
N PHE A 345 1.98 -2.48 -16.94
CA PHE A 345 1.74 -2.33 -15.51
C PHE A 345 3.06 -2.03 -14.79
N SER A 346 3.13 -0.89 -14.11
CA SER A 346 4.34 -0.45 -13.41
C SER A 346 4.67 -1.32 -12.21
N ASP A 347 3.67 -1.98 -11.65
CA ASP A 347 3.75 -2.85 -10.48
C ASP A 347 3.87 -4.34 -10.84
N VAL A 348 3.92 -4.71 -12.12
CA VAL A 348 4.21 -6.06 -12.62
C VAL A 348 5.43 -6.00 -13.54
N PRO A 349 6.64 -5.76 -12.97
CA PRO A 349 7.84 -5.47 -13.76
C PRO A 349 8.28 -6.63 -14.66
N GLU A 350 7.83 -7.85 -14.37
CA GLU A 350 8.09 -9.03 -15.18
C GLU A 350 7.33 -9.02 -16.51
N TRP A 351 6.28 -8.17 -16.62
CA TRP A 351 5.46 -8.08 -17.82
C TRP A 351 5.84 -6.89 -18.68
N GLN A 352 5.93 -7.14 -20.00
CA GLN A 352 6.20 -6.14 -21.01
C GLN A 352 5.11 -6.14 -22.06
N LEU A 353 4.88 -4.99 -22.68
CA LEU A 353 4.06 -4.93 -23.89
C LEU A 353 4.88 -5.38 -25.09
N ALA A 354 4.24 -6.13 -25.98
CA ALA A 354 4.79 -6.55 -27.25
C ALA A 354 3.74 -6.43 -28.37
N ILE A 355 4.20 -6.22 -29.59
CA ILE A 355 3.38 -6.25 -30.79
C ILE A 355 3.73 -7.49 -31.60
N VAL A 356 2.72 -8.21 -32.05
CA VAL A 356 2.90 -9.39 -32.91
C VAL A 356 3.26 -8.95 -34.32
N LEU A 357 4.43 -9.37 -34.81
CA LEU A 357 4.94 -9.04 -36.12
C LEU A 357 4.51 -10.10 -37.15
N ASN A 358 4.64 -11.36 -36.79
CA ASN A 358 4.27 -12.49 -37.62
C ASN A 358 3.84 -13.68 -36.76
N VAL A 359 3.00 -14.55 -37.28
CA VAL A 359 2.54 -15.77 -36.59
C VAL A 359 2.72 -16.96 -37.54
N SER A 360 3.22 -18.07 -37.00
CA SER A 360 3.41 -19.33 -37.70
C SER A 360 3.05 -20.50 -36.78
N ALA A 361 3.04 -21.71 -37.32
CA ALA A 361 2.79 -22.94 -36.53
C ALA A 361 3.80 -23.12 -35.38
N ALA A 362 5.04 -22.60 -35.51
CA ALA A 362 6.07 -22.69 -34.49
C ALA A 362 5.88 -21.67 -33.32
N GLY A 363 5.11 -20.60 -33.55
CA GLY A 363 4.90 -19.53 -32.58
C GLY A 363 4.71 -18.16 -33.23
N ALA A 364 5.02 -17.10 -32.48
CA ALA A 364 4.85 -15.72 -32.92
C ALA A 364 6.15 -14.92 -32.77
N ASP A 365 6.57 -14.24 -33.86
CA ASP A 365 7.58 -13.20 -33.82
C ASP A 365 6.98 -11.93 -33.23
N ILE A 366 7.63 -11.33 -32.25
CA ILE A 366 7.14 -10.13 -31.56
C ILE A 366 8.20 -9.02 -31.54
N GLY A 367 7.72 -7.78 -31.54
CA GLY A 367 8.51 -6.59 -31.22
C GLY A 367 8.22 -6.10 -29.81
N LEU A 368 9.23 -6.02 -28.96
CA LEU A 368 9.06 -5.54 -27.59
C LEU A 368 8.87 -4.02 -27.58
N GLN A 369 8.01 -3.52 -26.70
CA GLN A 369 7.81 -2.09 -26.55
C GLN A 369 9.15 -1.38 -26.26
N PRO A 370 9.53 -0.37 -27.07
CA PRO A 370 10.73 0.41 -26.82
C PRO A 370 10.67 1.08 -25.45
N PRO A 371 11.79 1.10 -24.69
CA PRO A 371 11.82 1.77 -23.39
C PRO A 371 11.61 3.28 -23.54
N LEU A 372 11.10 3.91 -22.50
CA LEU A 372 11.05 5.36 -22.38
C LEU A 372 12.45 5.86 -22.01
N GLU A 373 12.95 6.80 -22.79
CA GLU A 373 14.16 7.54 -22.45
C GLU A 373 13.87 8.58 -21.36
N ALA A 374 14.91 9.07 -20.72
CA ALA A 374 14.81 10.12 -19.72
C ALA A 374 14.20 11.44 -20.27
N SER A 375 14.25 11.63 -21.59
CA SER A 375 13.58 12.72 -22.32
C SER A 375 12.03 12.62 -22.27
N GLY A 376 11.49 11.43 -21.93
CA GLY A 376 10.08 11.10 -22.03
C GLY A 376 9.65 10.61 -23.41
N SER A 377 10.54 10.59 -24.42
CA SER A 377 10.31 9.97 -25.72
C SER A 377 10.63 8.47 -25.67
N ARG A 378 10.08 7.70 -26.61
CA ARG A 378 10.45 6.30 -26.74
C ARG A 378 11.76 6.17 -27.50
N SER A 379 12.58 5.22 -27.06
CA SER A 379 13.81 4.86 -27.74
C SER A 379 13.54 4.40 -29.18
N ASN A 380 14.52 4.66 -30.06
CA ASN A 380 14.51 4.14 -31.44
C ASN A 380 14.95 2.67 -31.52
N GLU A 381 15.27 2.03 -30.40
CA GLU A 381 15.61 0.61 -30.37
C GLU A 381 14.42 -0.26 -30.79
N ARG A 382 14.66 -1.26 -31.64
CA ARG A 382 13.64 -2.19 -32.15
C ARG A 382 14.04 -3.62 -31.83
N LYS A 383 13.82 -4.00 -30.55
CA LYS A 383 14.14 -5.33 -30.05
C LYS A 383 13.07 -6.35 -30.47
N ARG A 384 13.49 -7.38 -31.22
CA ARG A 384 12.64 -8.51 -31.61
C ARG A 384 12.85 -9.67 -30.64
N ALA A 385 11.78 -10.46 -30.46
CA ALA A 385 11.77 -11.63 -29.61
C ALA A 385 10.77 -12.67 -30.18
N PHE A 386 10.64 -13.80 -29.51
CA PHE A 386 9.81 -14.91 -29.99
C PHE A 386 8.99 -15.53 -28.86
N ILE A 387 7.72 -15.87 -29.15
CA ILE A 387 6.86 -16.68 -28.31
C ILE A 387 6.74 -18.05 -28.97
N ALA A 388 7.29 -19.09 -28.35
CA ALA A 388 7.13 -20.43 -28.88
C ALA A 388 5.69 -20.94 -28.69
N ALA A 389 5.24 -21.85 -29.55
CA ALA A 389 3.90 -22.45 -29.44
C ALA A 389 3.63 -23.05 -28.05
N ASP A 390 4.65 -23.63 -27.40
CA ASP A 390 4.54 -24.17 -26.03
C ASP A 390 4.30 -23.08 -24.98
N ASP A 391 4.87 -21.88 -25.15
CA ASP A 391 4.74 -20.73 -24.22
C ASP A 391 3.39 -20.02 -24.33
N MET A 392 2.58 -20.39 -25.30
CA MET A 392 1.20 -19.94 -25.49
C MET A 392 0.17 -21.08 -25.54
N LYS A 393 0.56 -22.29 -25.18
CA LYS A 393 -0.28 -23.50 -25.23
C LYS A 393 -1.60 -23.36 -24.45
N TRP A 394 -1.56 -22.66 -23.30
CA TRP A 394 -2.76 -22.37 -22.51
C TRP A 394 -3.77 -21.52 -23.29
N ALA A 395 -3.31 -20.65 -24.17
CA ALA A 395 -4.11 -19.73 -24.98
C ALA A 395 -4.79 -20.41 -26.18
N MET A 396 -4.43 -21.69 -26.48
CA MET A 396 -5.15 -22.47 -27.52
C MET A 396 -6.62 -22.70 -27.15
N ARG A 397 -7.00 -22.55 -25.88
CA ARG A 397 -8.40 -22.42 -25.47
C ARG A 397 -8.78 -20.95 -25.64
N VAL A 398 -9.68 -20.66 -26.57
CA VAL A 398 -10.13 -19.30 -26.86
C VAL A 398 -11.53 -19.10 -26.30
N THR A 399 -11.75 -18.04 -25.56
CA THR A 399 -13.06 -17.64 -25.04
C THR A 399 -13.46 -16.31 -25.67
N ASN A 400 -14.48 -16.32 -26.52
CA ASN A 400 -14.98 -15.14 -27.19
C ASN A 400 -15.70 -14.19 -26.23
N ILE A 401 -15.91 -12.93 -26.67
CA ILE A 401 -16.60 -11.87 -25.92
C ILE A 401 -17.97 -12.33 -25.36
N GLY A 402 -18.66 -13.24 -26.03
CA GLY A 402 -19.93 -13.84 -25.59
C GLY A 402 -19.76 -15.07 -24.67
N GLY A 403 -18.56 -15.38 -24.16
CA GLY A 403 -18.29 -16.51 -23.26
C GLY A 403 -18.27 -17.88 -23.97
N LYS A 404 -18.45 -17.94 -25.28
CA LYS A 404 -18.35 -19.18 -26.03
C LYS A 404 -16.90 -19.62 -26.17
N ARG A 405 -16.64 -20.86 -25.78
CA ARG A 405 -15.30 -21.46 -25.83
C ARG A 405 -15.09 -22.19 -27.16
N SER A 406 -13.89 -22.02 -27.70
CA SER A 406 -13.40 -22.75 -28.89
C SER A 406 -11.97 -23.20 -28.65
N SER A 407 -11.43 -24.07 -29.47
CA SER A 407 -10.05 -24.51 -29.44
C SER A 407 -9.37 -24.12 -30.74
N ALA A 408 -8.30 -23.33 -30.65
CA ALA A 408 -7.41 -23.06 -31.75
C ALA A 408 -6.51 -24.30 -31.97
N LYS A 409 -6.20 -24.59 -33.23
CA LYS A 409 -5.34 -25.73 -33.61
C LYS A 409 -3.87 -25.34 -33.65
N SER A 410 -3.58 -24.04 -33.81
CA SER A 410 -2.24 -23.49 -33.97
C SER A 410 -2.20 -22.05 -33.49
N PRO A 411 -0.99 -21.46 -33.29
CA PRO A 411 -0.81 -20.07 -32.89
C PRO A 411 -1.57 -19.03 -33.73
N GLU A 412 -1.75 -19.27 -35.02
CA GLU A 412 -2.49 -18.39 -35.95
C GLU A 412 -3.99 -18.29 -35.60
N GLY A 413 -4.52 -19.26 -34.87
CA GLY A 413 -5.89 -19.20 -34.32
C GLY A 413 -5.98 -18.41 -33.00
N VAL A 414 -4.87 -17.97 -32.41
CA VAL A 414 -4.76 -17.25 -31.13
C VAL A 414 -4.39 -15.81 -31.36
N LEU A 415 -3.34 -15.55 -32.13
CA LEU A 415 -2.74 -14.23 -32.37
C LEU A 415 -2.76 -13.87 -33.85
N LYS A 416 -2.75 -12.58 -34.14
CA LYS A 416 -2.65 -12.00 -35.47
C LYS A 416 -1.54 -10.95 -35.50
N SER A 417 -0.94 -10.79 -36.67
CA SER A 417 0.00 -9.66 -36.89
C SER A 417 -0.70 -8.34 -36.60
N GLY A 418 -0.04 -7.45 -35.82
CA GLY A 418 -0.61 -6.20 -35.32
C GLY A 418 -1.27 -6.28 -33.95
N ASP A 419 -1.38 -7.46 -33.35
CA ASP A 419 -1.90 -7.61 -31.98
C ASP A 419 -0.90 -7.06 -30.95
N ILE A 420 -1.36 -6.18 -30.05
CA ILE A 420 -0.62 -5.74 -28.88
C ILE A 420 -1.02 -6.61 -27.69
N ILE A 421 -0.02 -7.22 -27.05
CA ILE A 421 -0.16 -8.24 -26.02
C ILE A 421 0.77 -7.99 -24.85
N TYR A 422 0.48 -8.58 -23.70
CA TYR A 422 1.46 -8.72 -22.61
C TYR A 422 2.30 -9.99 -22.80
N VAL A 423 3.59 -9.87 -22.46
CA VAL A 423 4.53 -10.98 -22.44
C VAL A 423 5.41 -10.91 -21.20
N SER A 424 5.85 -12.06 -20.71
CA SER A 424 6.89 -12.18 -19.70
C SER A 424 8.08 -12.97 -20.24
N LYS A 425 9.28 -12.71 -19.72
CA LYS A 425 10.48 -13.45 -20.11
C LYS A 425 10.32 -14.94 -19.73
N ALA A 426 10.59 -15.84 -20.67
CA ALA A 426 10.69 -17.27 -20.46
C ALA A 426 12.16 -17.70 -20.34
N GLU A 427 12.44 -18.99 -20.18
CA GLU A 427 13.82 -19.48 -20.18
C GLU A 427 14.49 -19.26 -21.54
N GLY A 428 15.64 -18.59 -21.54
CA GLY A 428 16.40 -18.20 -22.73
C GLY A 428 16.34 -16.69 -23.03
N ASP A 429 17.36 -16.18 -23.76
CA ASP A 429 17.56 -14.73 -23.90
C ASP A 429 16.53 -13.99 -24.76
N SER A 430 15.90 -14.65 -25.73
CA SER A 430 14.94 -14.05 -26.64
C SER A 430 13.54 -14.69 -26.59
N ARG A 431 13.32 -15.58 -25.62
CA ARG A 431 12.07 -16.34 -25.49
C ARG A 431 11.14 -15.69 -24.49
N TYR A 432 9.87 -15.56 -24.88
CA TYR A 432 8.84 -14.96 -24.08
C TYR A 432 7.61 -15.85 -24.00
N ARG A 433 6.85 -15.70 -22.92
CA ARG A 433 5.56 -16.36 -22.69
C ARG A 433 4.43 -15.34 -22.86
N LEU A 434 3.36 -15.74 -23.54
CA LEU A 434 2.14 -14.93 -23.66
C LEU A 434 1.47 -14.79 -22.29
N GLN A 435 1.06 -13.56 -21.96
CA GLN A 435 0.38 -13.22 -20.72
C GLN A 435 -0.96 -12.53 -20.98
N GLN A 436 -1.86 -12.63 -20.00
CA GLN A 436 -3.17 -12.00 -20.03
C GLN A 436 -3.55 -11.55 -18.62
N PRO A 437 -3.95 -10.28 -18.40
CA PRO A 437 -4.47 -9.82 -17.10
C PRO A 437 -5.67 -10.68 -16.68
N PRO A 438 -5.68 -11.21 -15.46
CA PRO A 438 -6.79 -12.04 -15.00
C PRO A 438 -8.06 -11.19 -14.81
N LYS A 439 -9.23 -11.76 -15.08
CA LYS A 439 -10.50 -11.14 -14.70
C LYS A 439 -10.93 -11.46 -13.30
N LEU A 440 -10.43 -12.58 -12.78
CA LEU A 440 -10.62 -12.97 -11.39
C LEU A 440 -9.72 -12.11 -10.53
N GLU A 441 -10.26 -11.60 -9.44
CA GLU A 441 -9.56 -10.82 -8.46
C GLU A 441 -9.50 -11.55 -7.12
N GLY A 442 -8.75 -10.99 -6.18
CA GLY A 442 -8.62 -11.58 -4.87
C GLY A 442 -7.92 -10.66 -3.88
N ALA A 443 -7.81 -11.14 -2.66
CA ALA A 443 -7.05 -10.48 -1.62
C ALA A 443 -6.37 -11.49 -0.70
N LEU A 444 -5.23 -11.09 -0.14
CA LEU A 444 -4.53 -11.80 0.92
C LEU A 444 -4.12 -10.80 2.00
N VAL A 445 -4.44 -11.13 3.26
CA VAL A 445 -4.01 -10.36 4.43
C VAL A 445 -3.32 -11.30 5.40
N ALA A 446 -2.14 -10.92 5.88
CA ALA A 446 -1.41 -11.61 6.94
C ALA A 446 -1.25 -10.70 8.16
N MET A 447 -1.56 -11.21 9.35
CA MET A 447 -1.60 -10.43 10.60
C MET A 447 -0.96 -11.19 11.75
N ASP A 448 -0.25 -10.48 12.61
CA ASP A 448 0.19 -10.93 13.92
C ASP A 448 -1.01 -10.92 14.89
N PRO A 449 -1.46 -12.09 15.39
CA PRO A 449 -2.63 -12.16 16.29
C PRO A 449 -2.40 -11.53 17.66
N HIS A 450 -1.16 -11.36 18.10
CA HIS A 450 -0.83 -10.84 19.42
C HIS A 450 -0.87 -9.32 19.48
N THR A 451 -0.56 -8.67 18.38
CA THR A 451 -0.47 -7.21 18.32
C THR A 451 -1.47 -6.56 17.38
N GLY A 452 -2.07 -7.32 16.44
CA GLY A 452 -2.93 -6.77 15.39
C GLY A 452 -2.16 -6.09 14.24
N ARG A 453 -0.82 -6.24 14.21
CA ARG A 453 0.00 -5.71 13.12
C ARG A 453 -0.30 -6.43 11.82
N VAL A 454 -0.73 -5.70 10.80
CA VAL A 454 -0.88 -6.24 9.44
C VAL A 454 0.50 -6.31 8.81
N LEU A 455 1.00 -7.53 8.62
CA LEU A 455 2.37 -7.78 8.16
C LEU A 455 2.48 -7.80 6.63
N ALA A 456 1.39 -8.18 5.94
CA ALA A 456 1.30 -8.15 4.49
C ALA A 456 -0.16 -7.96 4.04
N LEU A 457 -0.35 -7.27 2.93
CA LEU A 457 -1.65 -7.05 2.33
C LEU A 457 -1.52 -6.93 0.81
N ALA A 458 -2.18 -7.82 0.09
CA ALA A 458 -2.38 -7.74 -1.35
C ALA A 458 -3.87 -7.60 -1.65
N GLY A 459 -4.27 -6.54 -2.34
CA GLY A 459 -5.69 -6.19 -2.58
C GLY A 459 -6.18 -6.45 -4.00
N GLY A 460 -5.37 -7.11 -4.84
CA GLY A 460 -5.70 -7.43 -6.23
C GLY A 460 -4.50 -7.95 -7.01
N PHE A 461 -4.69 -8.17 -8.31
CA PHE A 461 -3.63 -8.59 -9.22
C PHE A 461 -2.60 -7.49 -9.46
N SER A 462 -3.06 -6.30 -9.79
CA SER A 462 -2.23 -5.12 -10.11
C SER A 462 -2.91 -3.84 -9.62
N PHE A 463 -2.17 -3.04 -8.85
CA PHE A 463 -2.62 -1.72 -8.40
C PHE A 463 -2.71 -0.74 -9.58
N ALA A 464 -1.79 -0.87 -10.56
CA ALA A 464 -1.80 -0.06 -11.78
C ALA A 464 -3.03 -0.35 -12.66
N GLU A 465 -3.62 -1.55 -12.59
CA GLU A 465 -4.86 -1.91 -13.26
C GLU A 465 -6.08 -1.42 -12.46
N SER A 466 -6.07 -1.61 -11.13
CA SER A 466 -7.18 -1.26 -10.26
C SER A 466 -6.68 -0.91 -8.86
N GLU A 467 -6.88 0.35 -8.45
CA GLU A 467 -6.56 0.83 -7.09
C GLU A 467 -7.56 0.33 -6.02
N PHE A 468 -8.64 -0.33 -6.44
CA PHE A 468 -9.65 -0.86 -5.52
C PHE A 468 -9.08 -2.00 -4.68
N ASN A 469 -8.95 -1.76 -3.37
CA ASN A 469 -8.35 -2.69 -2.42
C ASN A 469 -9.38 -3.71 -1.93
N ARG A 470 -9.35 -4.94 -2.48
CA ARG A 470 -10.32 -5.98 -2.11
C ARG A 470 -10.10 -6.53 -0.70
N ALA A 471 -8.97 -6.23 -0.06
CA ALA A 471 -8.73 -6.62 1.33
C ALA A 471 -9.52 -5.77 2.34
N THR A 472 -9.74 -4.48 2.03
CA THR A 472 -10.31 -3.49 2.95
C THR A 472 -11.61 -2.87 2.47
N GLN A 473 -11.83 -2.80 1.14
CA GLN A 473 -12.96 -2.09 0.53
C GLN A 473 -14.04 -3.02 -0.05
N ALA A 474 -13.70 -4.26 -0.45
CA ALA A 474 -14.67 -5.21 -0.97
C ALA A 474 -15.42 -5.89 0.18
N TYR A 475 -16.70 -5.60 0.28
CA TYR A 475 -17.62 -6.32 1.16
C TYR A 475 -18.13 -7.56 0.43
N ARG A 476 -17.80 -8.74 0.96
CA ARG A 476 -18.10 -10.03 0.33
C ARG A 476 -18.64 -11.02 1.37
N GLN A 477 -19.46 -11.96 0.93
CA GLN A 477 -20.01 -13.00 1.80
C GLN A 477 -18.91 -13.99 2.18
N PRO A 478 -18.59 -14.17 3.47
CA PRO A 478 -17.56 -15.12 3.91
C PRO A 478 -18.03 -16.60 3.80
N GLY A 479 -19.31 -16.82 3.64
CA GLY A 479 -19.87 -18.16 3.57
C GLY A 479 -19.47 -19.01 4.79
N SER A 480 -19.13 -20.28 4.59
CA SER A 480 -18.77 -21.19 5.68
C SER A 480 -17.55 -20.80 6.50
N SER A 481 -16.76 -19.78 6.12
CA SER A 481 -15.69 -19.26 6.99
C SER A 481 -16.24 -18.43 8.18
N PHE A 482 -17.52 -18.10 8.19
CA PHE A 482 -18.23 -17.52 9.32
C PHE A 482 -18.56 -18.54 10.44
N LYS A 483 -18.68 -19.82 10.11
CA LYS A 483 -19.12 -20.86 11.07
C LYS A 483 -18.35 -20.93 12.38
N PRO A 484 -17.01 -20.74 12.43
CA PRO A 484 -16.27 -20.76 13.70
C PRO A 484 -16.86 -19.85 14.76
N PHE A 485 -17.43 -18.71 14.41
CA PHE A 485 -18.03 -17.76 15.36
C PHE A 485 -19.36 -18.27 15.91
N VAL A 486 -20.17 -18.98 15.10
CA VAL A 486 -21.39 -19.66 15.58
C VAL A 486 -21.04 -20.78 16.58
N TYR A 487 -19.98 -21.55 16.26
CA TYR A 487 -19.53 -22.63 17.12
C TYR A 487 -18.84 -22.10 18.38
N ALA A 488 -18.05 -21.03 18.29
CA ALA A 488 -17.47 -20.38 19.47
C ALA A 488 -18.55 -19.84 20.40
N ALA A 489 -19.59 -19.20 19.88
CA ALA A 489 -20.74 -18.74 20.66
C ALA A 489 -21.44 -19.92 21.36
N ALA A 490 -21.61 -21.05 20.68
CA ALA A 490 -22.20 -22.24 21.30
C ALA A 490 -21.33 -22.78 22.43
N LEU A 491 -20.03 -22.97 22.20
CA LEU A 491 -19.07 -23.47 23.20
C LEU A 491 -19.00 -22.56 24.45
N ASP A 492 -19.19 -21.28 24.28
CA ASP A 492 -19.22 -20.31 25.38
C ASP A 492 -20.55 -20.27 26.12
N ASN A 493 -21.61 -20.82 25.52
CA ASN A 493 -22.96 -20.91 26.08
C ASN A 493 -23.35 -22.33 26.50
N GLY A 494 -22.37 -23.15 26.92
CA GLY A 494 -22.60 -24.44 27.61
C GLY A 494 -22.60 -25.66 26.68
N TYR A 495 -22.42 -25.50 25.38
CA TYR A 495 -22.20 -26.64 24.50
C TYR A 495 -20.74 -27.10 24.58
N THR A 496 -20.49 -28.36 24.22
CA THR A 496 -19.15 -28.94 24.16
C THR A 496 -18.81 -29.38 22.74
N PRO A 497 -17.55 -29.57 22.39
CA PRO A 497 -17.17 -30.12 21.08
C PRO A 497 -17.81 -31.50 20.80
N ALA A 498 -18.17 -32.23 21.85
CA ALA A 498 -18.84 -33.54 21.81
C ALA A 498 -20.38 -33.46 21.73
N SER A 499 -20.99 -32.29 21.91
CA SER A 499 -22.47 -32.11 21.79
C SER A 499 -22.92 -32.55 20.41
N VAL A 500 -24.02 -33.28 20.34
CA VAL A 500 -24.51 -33.96 19.14
C VAL A 500 -25.69 -33.21 18.54
N VAL A 501 -25.59 -32.90 17.23
CA VAL A 501 -26.64 -32.22 16.45
C VAL A 501 -27.04 -33.10 15.27
N LEU A 502 -28.32 -33.12 14.95
CA LEU A 502 -28.84 -33.88 13.82
C LEU A 502 -28.47 -33.24 12.49
N ASP A 503 -27.65 -33.90 11.69
CA ASP A 503 -27.46 -33.60 10.29
C ASP A 503 -28.48 -34.33 9.44
N GLY A 504 -29.68 -33.80 9.35
CA GLY A 504 -30.85 -34.36 8.66
C GLY A 504 -31.68 -33.25 8.03
N PRO A 505 -32.68 -33.54 7.22
CA PRO A 505 -33.52 -32.55 6.57
C PRO A 505 -34.04 -31.51 7.60
N LEU A 506 -34.07 -30.26 7.20
CA LEU A 506 -34.56 -29.13 7.99
C LEU A 506 -35.37 -28.21 7.09
N GLU A 507 -36.56 -27.89 7.54
CA GLU A 507 -37.42 -26.89 6.93
C GLU A 507 -37.67 -25.79 7.95
N VAL A 508 -37.50 -24.56 7.55
CA VAL A 508 -37.72 -23.37 8.38
C VAL A 508 -38.77 -22.51 7.68
N ASP A 509 -39.89 -22.33 8.30
CA ASP A 509 -40.88 -21.37 7.82
C ASP A 509 -40.37 -19.96 8.12
N GLN A 510 -40.15 -19.18 7.07
CA GLN A 510 -39.69 -17.80 7.18
C GLN A 510 -40.82 -16.79 7.25
N GLY A 511 -42.06 -17.27 7.15
CA GLY A 511 -43.28 -16.47 7.20
C GLY A 511 -43.57 -15.67 5.93
N GLY A 512 -44.84 -15.28 5.73
CA GLY A 512 -45.30 -14.40 4.64
C GLY A 512 -44.90 -14.86 3.24
N SER A 513 -44.40 -13.97 2.44
CA SER A 513 -43.99 -14.22 1.02
C SER A 513 -42.68 -14.95 0.87
N LEU A 514 -41.89 -15.13 1.95
CA LEU A 514 -40.56 -15.78 1.88
C LEU A 514 -40.66 -17.31 1.85
N GLY A 515 -41.79 -17.88 2.32
CA GLY A 515 -42.06 -19.31 2.28
C GLY A 515 -41.13 -20.14 3.16
N VAL A 516 -40.99 -21.42 2.79
CA VAL A 516 -40.18 -22.39 3.56
C VAL A 516 -38.76 -22.43 3.00
N TRP A 517 -37.78 -22.19 3.86
CA TRP A 517 -36.34 -22.32 3.55
C TRP A 517 -35.85 -23.71 3.99
N ALA A 518 -35.28 -24.47 3.06
CA ALA A 518 -34.73 -25.79 3.30
C ALA A 518 -33.20 -25.79 3.04
N PRO A 519 -32.37 -25.49 4.07
CA PRO A 519 -30.93 -25.49 3.90
C PRO A 519 -30.38 -26.88 3.55
N LYS A 520 -29.42 -26.93 2.63
CA LYS A 520 -28.77 -28.18 2.19
C LYS A 520 -27.29 -28.17 2.48
N ASN A 521 -26.73 -29.34 2.76
CA ASN A 521 -25.29 -29.51 2.74
C ASN A 521 -24.73 -29.42 1.32
N TYR A 522 -23.52 -28.95 1.13
CA TYR A 522 -22.86 -28.85 -0.19
C TYR A 522 -22.88 -30.18 -0.97
N SER A 523 -22.66 -31.30 -0.24
CA SER A 523 -22.69 -32.65 -0.84
C SER A 523 -24.10 -33.15 -1.19
N GLY A 524 -25.16 -32.47 -0.78
CA GLY A 524 -26.54 -32.94 -0.89
C GLY A 524 -26.87 -34.13 0.05
N LYS A 525 -25.90 -34.61 0.86
CA LYS A 525 -26.06 -35.78 1.75
C LYS A 525 -26.09 -35.36 3.21
N PHE A 526 -26.75 -36.19 4.03
CA PHE A 526 -26.78 -36.01 5.48
C PHE A 526 -25.97 -37.10 6.20
N SER A 527 -25.46 -36.78 7.38
CA SER A 527 -24.60 -37.68 8.19
C SER A 527 -25.34 -38.26 9.41
N GLY A 528 -26.59 -37.86 9.67
CA GLY A 528 -27.31 -38.22 10.88
C GLY A 528 -26.79 -37.47 12.12
N PRO A 529 -27.10 -37.98 13.34
CA PRO A 529 -26.55 -37.40 14.57
C PRO A 529 -25.03 -37.35 14.54
N SER A 530 -24.46 -36.18 14.75
CA SER A 530 -23.00 -35.94 14.61
C SER A 530 -22.56 -34.88 15.60
N THR A 531 -21.31 -34.97 16.06
CA THR A 531 -20.73 -34.01 17.02
C THR A 531 -20.52 -32.63 16.42
N LEU A 532 -20.47 -31.59 17.25
CA LEU A 532 -20.10 -30.25 16.83
C LEU A 532 -18.73 -30.23 16.12
N ARG A 533 -17.74 -30.94 16.65
CA ARG A 533 -16.44 -31.11 16.01
C ARG A 533 -16.58 -31.64 14.60
N TYR A 534 -17.33 -32.73 14.39
CA TYR A 534 -17.56 -33.26 13.05
C TYR A 534 -18.26 -32.25 12.13
N GLY A 535 -19.22 -31.51 12.70
CA GLY A 535 -19.98 -30.49 11.95
C GLY A 535 -19.10 -29.40 11.36
N ILE A 536 -18.14 -28.86 12.13
CA ILE A 536 -17.22 -27.83 11.63
C ILE A 536 -16.13 -28.40 10.75
N GLU A 537 -15.56 -29.59 11.09
CA GLU A 537 -14.55 -30.27 10.26
C GLU A 537 -15.06 -30.54 8.85
N GLN A 538 -16.30 -31.01 8.70
CA GLN A 538 -16.94 -31.31 7.43
C GLN A 538 -17.77 -30.15 6.86
N SER A 539 -17.75 -29.01 7.54
CA SER A 539 -18.48 -27.79 7.14
C SER A 539 -19.98 -28.00 6.90
N ARG A 540 -20.67 -28.76 7.80
CA ARG A 540 -22.08 -29.12 7.61
C ARG A 540 -22.99 -27.91 7.80
N ASN A 541 -23.80 -27.59 6.79
CA ASN A 541 -24.67 -26.42 6.82
C ASN A 541 -25.85 -26.64 7.78
N VAL A 542 -26.54 -27.80 7.63
CA VAL A 542 -27.75 -28.07 8.39
C VAL A 542 -27.48 -28.12 9.88
N MET A 543 -26.38 -28.76 10.29
CA MET A 543 -25.98 -28.76 11.71
C MET A 543 -25.74 -27.34 12.24
N THR A 544 -25.09 -26.46 11.46
CA THR A 544 -24.82 -25.07 11.85
C THR A 544 -26.14 -24.31 12.02
N VAL A 545 -27.10 -24.46 11.12
CA VAL A 545 -28.40 -23.80 11.20
C VAL A 545 -29.20 -24.30 12.43
N ARG A 546 -29.22 -25.62 12.68
CA ARG A 546 -29.90 -26.17 13.89
C ARG A 546 -29.25 -25.66 15.16
N LEU A 547 -27.92 -25.64 15.23
CA LEU A 547 -27.18 -25.11 16.38
C LEU A 547 -27.52 -23.63 16.63
N ALA A 548 -27.51 -22.82 15.57
CA ALA A 548 -27.87 -21.40 15.66
C ALA A 548 -29.34 -21.18 16.03
N GLN A 549 -30.24 -22.06 15.57
CA GLN A 549 -31.65 -22.02 15.94
C GLN A 549 -31.85 -22.38 17.40
N ASP A 550 -31.17 -23.40 17.88
CA ASP A 550 -31.26 -23.88 19.28
C ASP A 550 -30.69 -22.86 20.27
N MET A 551 -29.54 -22.26 19.94
CA MET A 551 -28.90 -21.23 20.76
C MET A 551 -29.60 -19.85 20.67
N GLY A 552 -30.25 -19.57 19.55
CA GLY A 552 -30.85 -18.29 19.21
C GLY A 552 -29.93 -17.36 18.43
N MET A 553 -30.44 -16.82 17.34
CA MET A 553 -29.65 -15.94 16.42
C MET A 553 -29.22 -14.62 17.05
N LYS A 554 -29.87 -14.15 18.13
CA LYS A 554 -29.40 -12.98 18.89
C LYS A 554 -28.01 -13.19 19.46
N THR A 555 -27.79 -14.36 20.08
CA THR A 555 -26.48 -14.73 20.64
C THR A 555 -25.42 -14.78 19.52
N VAL A 556 -25.75 -15.36 18.35
CA VAL A 556 -24.83 -15.38 17.20
C VAL A 556 -24.48 -13.97 16.73
N ALA A 557 -25.49 -13.05 16.68
CA ALA A 557 -25.27 -11.66 16.28
C ALA A 557 -24.37 -10.91 17.27
N GLU A 558 -24.63 -11.07 18.59
CA GLU A 558 -23.79 -10.46 19.63
C GLU A 558 -22.33 -10.88 19.53
N TYR A 559 -22.05 -12.17 19.29
CA TYR A 559 -20.67 -12.63 19.10
C TYR A 559 -20.06 -12.09 17.81
N ALA A 560 -20.78 -12.08 16.70
CA ALA A 560 -20.29 -11.55 15.44
C ALA A 560 -19.91 -10.04 15.53
N GLU A 561 -20.70 -9.27 16.27
CA GLU A 561 -20.44 -7.86 16.57
C GLU A 561 -19.24 -7.71 17.53
N ARG A 562 -19.16 -8.49 18.60
CA ARG A 562 -18.03 -8.51 19.55
C ARG A 562 -16.70 -8.86 18.88
N PHE A 563 -16.69 -9.75 17.87
CA PHE A 563 -15.52 -10.08 17.07
C PHE A 563 -15.19 -9.03 15.99
N GLY A 564 -16.01 -7.98 15.83
CA GLY A 564 -15.80 -6.92 14.86
C GLY A 564 -16.07 -7.32 13.39
N LEU A 565 -16.75 -8.44 13.17
CA LEU A 565 -17.12 -8.90 11.83
C LEU A 565 -18.14 -7.99 11.15
N TYR A 566 -19.11 -7.52 11.93
CA TYR A 566 -20.16 -6.61 11.53
C TYR A 566 -20.32 -5.51 12.57
N ASP A 567 -20.66 -4.31 12.14
CA ASP A 567 -21.02 -3.23 13.06
C ASP A 567 -22.40 -3.51 13.68
N LYS A 568 -23.30 -4.15 12.90
CA LYS A 568 -24.59 -4.67 13.33
C LYS A 568 -24.97 -5.86 12.45
N MET A 569 -25.36 -6.98 13.06
CA MET A 569 -25.76 -8.19 12.36
C MET A 569 -27.26 -8.42 12.47
N LEU A 570 -27.90 -8.74 11.35
CA LEU A 570 -29.31 -9.18 11.36
C LEU A 570 -29.42 -10.58 11.98
N PRO A 571 -30.30 -10.81 13.01
CA PRO A 571 -30.40 -12.09 13.70
C PRO A 571 -31.29 -13.09 12.94
N VAL A 572 -30.97 -13.33 11.63
CA VAL A 572 -31.70 -14.29 10.79
C VAL A 572 -30.85 -15.53 10.53
N LEU A 573 -31.48 -16.70 10.38
CA LEU A 573 -30.77 -18.00 10.32
C LEU A 573 -29.79 -18.13 9.17
N SER A 574 -30.04 -17.50 8.02
CA SER A 574 -29.11 -17.49 6.88
C SER A 574 -27.76 -16.87 7.22
N MET A 575 -27.73 -15.92 8.16
CA MET A 575 -26.49 -15.29 8.64
C MET A 575 -25.57 -16.29 9.33
N SER A 576 -26.09 -17.37 9.93
CA SER A 576 -25.27 -18.44 10.52
C SER A 576 -24.38 -19.16 9.50
N LEU A 577 -24.74 -19.07 8.22
CA LEU A 577 -23.95 -19.61 7.10
C LEU A 577 -23.05 -18.58 6.41
N GLY A 578 -22.95 -17.36 6.95
CA GLY A 578 -22.13 -16.28 6.42
C GLY A 578 -22.75 -15.61 5.19
N ALA A 579 -24.07 -15.38 5.21
CA ALA A 579 -24.77 -14.64 4.14
C ALA A 579 -24.52 -13.12 4.20
N GLY A 580 -24.10 -12.59 5.35
CA GLY A 580 -23.72 -11.18 5.48
C GLY A 580 -22.37 -10.88 4.82
N GLU A 581 -22.19 -9.64 4.37
CA GLU A 581 -20.97 -9.20 3.70
C GLU A 581 -20.01 -8.56 4.70
N THR A 582 -18.72 -8.89 4.57
CA THR A 582 -17.61 -8.34 5.38
C THR A 582 -16.32 -8.26 4.54
N THR A 583 -15.27 -7.70 5.11
CA THR A 583 -13.97 -7.58 4.41
C THR A 583 -12.98 -8.67 4.83
N VAL A 584 -11.95 -8.92 4.02
CA VAL A 584 -10.88 -9.86 4.37
C VAL A 584 -10.16 -9.43 5.64
N LEU A 585 -9.90 -8.13 5.80
CA LEU A 585 -9.27 -7.59 7.00
C LEU A 585 -10.10 -7.85 8.27
N ARG A 586 -11.42 -7.63 8.24
CA ARG A 586 -12.32 -7.93 9.37
C ARG A 586 -12.33 -9.42 9.71
N MET A 587 -12.35 -10.28 8.70
CA MET A 587 -12.28 -11.74 8.91
C MET A 587 -10.95 -12.15 9.56
N VAL A 588 -9.83 -11.64 9.08
CA VAL A 588 -8.50 -11.91 9.66
C VAL A 588 -8.42 -11.39 11.10
N THR A 589 -8.94 -10.21 11.35
CA THR A 589 -9.01 -9.63 12.70
C THR A 589 -9.81 -10.53 13.66
N ALA A 590 -11.00 -10.98 13.25
CA ALA A 590 -11.84 -11.85 14.05
C ALA A 590 -11.21 -13.24 14.32
N TYR A 591 -10.51 -13.80 13.35
CA TYR A 591 -9.73 -15.03 13.55
C TYR A 591 -8.52 -14.80 14.44
N SER A 592 -7.93 -13.61 14.44
CA SER A 592 -6.84 -13.23 15.34
C SER A 592 -7.30 -13.21 16.81
N VAL A 593 -8.55 -12.81 17.07
CA VAL A 593 -9.15 -12.93 18.41
C VAL A 593 -9.20 -14.38 18.90
N ILE A 594 -9.54 -15.32 18.00
CA ILE A 594 -9.50 -16.76 18.36
C ILE A 594 -8.07 -17.21 18.60
N ALA A 595 -7.15 -16.84 17.70
CA ALA A 595 -5.75 -17.28 17.72
C ALA A 595 -4.97 -16.79 18.95
N ASN A 596 -5.33 -15.62 19.49
CA ASN A 596 -4.65 -15.03 20.66
C ASN A 596 -5.29 -15.40 22.03
N GLY A 597 -6.22 -16.34 22.06
CA GLY A 597 -6.90 -16.77 23.29
C GLY A 597 -8.08 -15.92 23.68
N GLY A 598 -8.70 -15.20 22.74
CA GLY A 598 -9.96 -14.50 22.92
C GLY A 598 -9.84 -13.02 23.29
N GLN A 599 -8.66 -12.44 23.28
CA GLN A 599 -8.48 -11.01 23.56
C GLN A 599 -8.83 -10.17 22.32
N SER A 600 -9.41 -8.99 22.55
CA SER A 600 -9.73 -8.04 21.47
C SER A 600 -8.48 -7.59 20.71
N ILE A 601 -8.62 -7.38 19.41
CA ILE A 601 -7.53 -6.93 18.53
C ILE A 601 -8.01 -5.77 17.68
N THR A 602 -7.18 -4.73 17.62
CA THR A 602 -7.34 -3.62 16.68
C THR A 602 -6.29 -3.76 15.58
N PRO A 603 -6.70 -3.99 14.33
CA PRO A 603 -5.74 -4.10 13.23
C PRO A 603 -5.04 -2.77 12.99
N SER A 604 -3.72 -2.81 12.75
CA SER A 604 -2.95 -1.63 12.40
C SER A 604 -1.98 -1.90 11.27
N MET A 605 -1.86 -0.94 10.36
CA MET A 605 -0.84 -0.89 9.32
C MET A 605 0.30 0.07 9.68
N ILE A 606 0.17 0.80 10.78
CA ILE A 606 1.13 1.79 11.23
C ILE A 606 1.58 1.44 12.65
N ASP A 607 2.88 1.23 12.83
CA ASP A 607 3.49 1.02 14.13
C ASP A 607 3.69 2.34 14.88
N ARG A 608 4.25 3.33 14.17
CA ARG A 608 4.63 4.62 14.78
C ARG A 608 4.62 5.74 13.76
N ILE A 609 4.20 6.92 14.20
CA ILE A 609 4.37 8.17 13.45
C ILE A 609 5.16 9.13 14.33
N GLN A 610 6.17 9.74 13.76
CA GLN A 610 6.92 10.85 14.34
C GLN A 610 6.70 12.10 13.49
N ASP A 611 6.64 13.25 14.14
CA ASP A 611 6.63 14.54 13.46
C ASP A 611 8.02 14.90 12.91
N ARG A 612 8.14 16.04 12.25
CA ARG A 612 9.39 16.55 11.68
C ARG A 612 10.50 16.78 12.69
N TYR A 613 10.17 16.88 13.97
CA TYR A 613 11.11 17.07 15.09
C TYR A 613 11.51 15.76 15.74
N GLY A 614 10.99 14.62 15.25
CA GLY A 614 11.27 13.29 15.81
C GLY A 614 10.40 12.93 17.01
N LYS A 615 9.46 13.80 17.43
CA LYS A 615 8.52 13.51 18.50
C LYS A 615 7.49 12.47 18.02
N THR A 616 7.31 11.42 18.80
CA THR A 616 6.29 10.40 18.50
C THR A 616 4.89 10.97 18.75
N VAL A 617 4.08 11.05 17.71
CA VAL A 617 2.68 11.53 17.72
C VAL A 617 1.66 10.39 17.65
N PHE A 618 2.10 9.21 17.26
CA PHE A 618 1.32 7.97 17.27
C PHE A 618 2.20 6.76 17.52
N LYS A 619 1.70 5.83 18.35
CA LYS A 619 2.25 4.49 18.56
C LYS A 619 1.09 3.52 18.67
N HIS A 620 1.16 2.39 17.95
CA HIS A 620 0.08 1.40 17.92
C HIS A 620 0.02 0.60 19.22
N ASP A 621 1.10 -0.07 19.57
CA ASP A 621 1.14 -0.90 20.79
C ASP A 621 1.50 -0.02 22.00
N MET A 622 0.49 0.25 22.82
CA MET A 622 0.58 1.06 24.03
C MET A 622 0.72 0.23 25.30
N ARG A 623 0.76 -1.11 25.19
CA ARG A 623 0.89 -1.98 26.36
C ARG A 623 2.18 -1.67 27.11
N GLN A 624 2.07 -1.66 28.44
CA GLN A 624 3.23 -1.43 29.30
C GLN A 624 4.00 -2.73 29.47
N CYS A 625 5.30 -2.65 29.44
CA CYS A 625 6.17 -3.80 29.62
C CYS A 625 7.13 -3.54 30.78
N GLU A 626 6.96 -4.27 31.85
CA GLU A 626 7.88 -4.25 33.00
C GLU A 626 9.06 -5.16 32.70
N GLY A 627 10.27 -4.62 32.81
CA GLY A 627 11.52 -5.35 32.55
C GLY A 627 12.00 -5.36 31.09
N CYS A 628 11.22 -4.85 30.10
CA CYS A 628 11.63 -4.83 28.69
C CYS A 628 12.87 -3.97 28.41
N ASN A 629 13.16 -2.97 29.23
CA ASN A 629 14.25 -2.02 29.03
C ASN A 629 15.51 -2.37 29.84
N ALA A 630 15.68 -3.61 30.24
CA ALA A 630 16.87 -4.05 30.94
C ALA A 630 18.10 -3.85 30.03
N PRO A 631 19.16 -3.14 30.49
CA PRO A 631 20.31 -2.79 29.66
C PRO A 631 21.19 -4.01 29.31
N ARG A 632 21.03 -5.11 30.02
CA ARG A 632 21.71 -6.39 29.77
C ARG A 632 20.96 -7.53 30.43
N TRP A 633 21.11 -8.74 29.91
CA TRP A 633 20.69 -9.95 30.60
C TRP A 633 21.53 -10.16 31.89
N ALA A 634 20.87 -10.26 33.00
CA ALA A 634 21.46 -10.47 34.34
C ALA A 634 20.76 -11.59 35.13
N ASN A 635 20.22 -12.59 34.43
CA ASN A 635 19.42 -13.69 35.00
C ASN A 635 18.13 -13.19 35.72
N GLN A 636 17.62 -12.02 35.32
CA GLN A 636 16.33 -11.50 35.79
C GLN A 636 15.18 -12.33 35.23
N GLU A 637 14.01 -12.21 35.86
CA GLU A 637 12.76 -12.79 35.37
C GLU A 637 12.40 -12.25 33.96
N GLU A 638 11.61 -13.01 33.24
CA GLU A 638 11.11 -12.58 31.93
C GLU A 638 10.28 -11.30 32.06
N PRO A 639 10.32 -10.39 31.06
CA PRO A 639 9.52 -9.18 31.08
C PRO A 639 8.03 -9.48 31.15
N THR A 640 7.31 -8.74 31.97
CA THR A 640 5.85 -8.87 32.09
C THR A 640 5.16 -7.83 31.24
N LEU A 641 4.33 -8.30 30.31
CA LEU A 641 3.48 -7.44 29.49
C LEU A 641 2.13 -7.25 30.17
N ILE A 642 1.83 -6.01 30.54
CA ILE A 642 0.51 -5.66 31.10
C ILE A 642 -0.45 -5.50 29.92
N ASP A 643 -1.41 -6.40 29.80
CA ASP A 643 -2.41 -6.42 28.73
C ASP A 643 -3.78 -6.10 29.34
N ASP A 644 -4.29 -4.91 29.01
CA ASP A 644 -5.59 -4.38 29.47
C ASP A 644 -6.71 -4.50 28.40
N ARG A 645 -6.45 -5.24 27.33
CA ARG A 645 -7.45 -5.45 26.28
C ARG A 645 -8.63 -6.28 26.76
N ASP A 646 -9.80 -5.99 26.21
CA ASP A 646 -11.03 -6.70 26.54
C ASP A 646 -10.94 -8.19 26.16
N GLN A 647 -11.39 -9.07 27.06
CA GLN A 647 -11.57 -10.49 26.78
C GLN A 647 -12.91 -10.68 26.06
N VAL A 648 -12.85 -10.89 24.75
CA VAL A 648 -14.00 -11.05 23.85
C VAL A 648 -14.57 -12.47 23.92
N LEU A 649 -13.71 -13.47 24.07
CA LEU A 649 -14.05 -14.89 24.14
C LEU A 649 -13.27 -15.52 25.30
N ASP A 650 -13.91 -16.40 26.06
CA ASP A 650 -13.23 -17.18 27.11
C ASP A 650 -12.02 -17.95 26.55
N PRO A 651 -10.82 -17.91 27.16
CA PRO A 651 -9.61 -18.55 26.62
C PRO A 651 -9.75 -20.06 26.37
N MET A 652 -10.52 -20.76 27.23
CA MET A 652 -10.76 -22.19 27.03
C MET A 652 -11.68 -22.43 25.83
N THR A 653 -12.67 -21.55 25.60
CA THR A 653 -13.50 -21.58 24.40
C THR A 653 -12.66 -21.31 23.16
N ALA A 654 -11.75 -20.33 23.19
CA ALA A 654 -10.85 -20.01 22.11
C ALA A 654 -9.97 -21.22 21.75
N TYR A 655 -9.47 -21.95 22.75
CA TYR A 655 -8.72 -23.18 22.54
C TYR A 655 -9.58 -24.32 21.96
N GLN A 656 -10.80 -24.51 22.47
CA GLN A 656 -11.72 -25.54 21.93
C GLN A 656 -12.01 -25.33 20.46
N ILE A 657 -12.36 -24.09 20.07
CA ILE A 657 -12.64 -23.79 18.65
C ILE A 657 -11.37 -23.88 17.78
N THR A 658 -10.21 -23.50 18.30
CA THR A 658 -8.91 -23.68 17.63
C THR A 658 -8.65 -25.17 17.36
N SER A 659 -8.78 -26.02 18.38
CA SER A 659 -8.60 -27.48 18.25
C SER A 659 -9.61 -28.11 17.25
N MET A 660 -10.86 -27.61 17.25
CA MET A 660 -11.86 -28.06 16.26
C MET A 660 -11.46 -27.63 14.83
N MET A 661 -10.90 -26.42 14.67
CA MET A 661 -10.42 -25.92 13.38
C MET A 661 -9.11 -26.57 12.92
N GLU A 662 -8.24 -27.04 13.81
CA GLU A 662 -7.16 -27.96 13.44
C GLU A 662 -7.72 -29.23 12.81
N GLY A 663 -8.83 -29.75 13.32
CA GLY A 663 -9.55 -30.88 12.74
C GLY A 663 -9.99 -30.66 11.30
N VAL A 664 -10.31 -29.43 10.90
CA VAL A 664 -10.60 -29.06 9.49
C VAL A 664 -9.39 -29.33 8.59
N VAL A 665 -8.17 -29.03 9.07
CA VAL A 665 -6.91 -29.30 8.37
C VAL A 665 -6.56 -30.78 8.43
N GLN A 666 -6.72 -31.43 9.57
CA GLN A 666 -6.32 -32.82 9.77
C GLN A 666 -7.24 -33.81 9.07
N ARG A 667 -8.55 -33.60 9.07
CA ARG A 667 -9.57 -34.59 8.69
C ARG A 667 -10.72 -34.00 7.84
N GLY A 668 -10.75 -32.66 7.71
CA GLY A 668 -11.86 -31.91 7.09
C GLY A 668 -11.60 -31.40 5.69
N THR A 669 -12.10 -30.21 5.42
CA THR A 669 -12.15 -29.61 4.08
C THR A 669 -10.83 -28.98 3.62
N ALA A 670 -9.80 -28.91 4.47
CA ALA A 670 -8.50 -28.29 4.17
C ALA A 670 -7.30 -29.24 4.34
N GLN A 671 -7.47 -30.53 4.08
CA GLN A 671 -6.44 -31.56 4.28
C GLN A 671 -5.16 -31.31 3.45
N LEU A 672 -5.23 -30.55 2.37
CA LEU A 672 -4.06 -30.19 1.57
C LEU A 672 -2.98 -29.44 2.40
N LEU A 673 -3.36 -28.80 3.52
CA LEU A 673 -2.46 -28.06 4.40
C LEU A 673 -1.65 -28.96 5.34
N LYS A 674 -1.99 -30.24 5.47
CA LYS A 674 -1.23 -31.23 6.29
C LYS A 674 0.23 -31.31 5.85
N SER A 675 0.50 -31.12 4.54
CA SER A 675 1.86 -31.17 4.00
C SER A 675 2.77 -30.03 4.50
N LEU A 676 2.24 -29.03 5.18
CA LEU A 676 3.04 -27.99 5.84
C LEU A 676 3.69 -28.50 7.15
N GLU A 677 3.19 -29.60 7.70
CA GLU A 677 3.70 -30.22 8.94
C GLU A 677 3.79 -29.25 10.13
N ARG A 678 2.87 -28.29 10.17
CA ARG A 678 2.73 -27.25 11.19
C ARG A 678 1.37 -27.33 11.88
N PRO A 679 1.23 -26.94 13.15
CA PRO A 679 -0.05 -26.70 13.79
C PRO A 679 -0.78 -25.56 13.06
N ILE A 680 -1.85 -25.91 12.36
CA ILE A 680 -2.66 -24.95 11.59
C ILE A 680 -4.12 -25.23 11.89
N ALA A 681 -4.81 -24.19 12.36
CA ALA A 681 -6.25 -24.14 12.46
C ALA A 681 -6.82 -23.25 11.33
N GLY A 682 -7.97 -23.60 10.77
CA GLY A 682 -8.55 -22.77 9.72
C GLY A 682 -9.89 -23.25 9.22
N LYS A 683 -10.50 -22.47 8.34
CA LYS A 683 -11.79 -22.75 7.77
C LYS A 683 -11.91 -22.32 6.32
N THR A 684 -12.43 -23.19 5.50
CA THR A 684 -12.82 -22.89 4.11
C THR A 684 -14.17 -22.17 4.10
N GLY A 685 -14.30 -21.16 3.22
CA GLY A 685 -15.54 -20.49 2.89
C GLY A 685 -15.88 -20.67 1.41
N THR A 686 -17.13 -20.92 1.11
CA THR A 686 -17.68 -20.95 -0.24
C THR A 686 -19.10 -20.45 -0.16
N THR A 687 -19.44 -19.47 -0.99
CA THR A 687 -20.80 -18.93 -1.07
C THR A 687 -21.69 -19.80 -1.94
N ASN A 688 -22.97 -19.56 -1.89
CA ASN A 688 -23.92 -20.19 -2.78
C ASN A 688 -23.53 -19.90 -4.25
N ASP A 689 -23.73 -20.88 -5.12
CA ASP A 689 -23.35 -20.84 -6.54
C ASP A 689 -21.82 -20.67 -6.79
N GLU A 690 -20.99 -20.91 -5.75
CA GLU A 690 -19.52 -20.81 -5.84
C GLU A 690 -19.06 -19.45 -6.41
N LYS A 691 -19.61 -18.31 -5.93
CA LYS A 691 -19.24 -16.97 -6.38
C LYS A 691 -17.99 -16.44 -5.71
N ASP A 692 -17.78 -16.82 -4.44
CA ASP A 692 -16.68 -16.40 -3.59
C ASP A 692 -15.99 -17.60 -2.97
N ALA A 693 -14.67 -17.64 -3.05
CA ALA A 693 -13.82 -18.65 -2.46
C ALA A 693 -12.97 -18.02 -1.36
N TRP A 694 -13.10 -18.54 -0.12
CA TRP A 694 -12.39 -18.06 1.04
C TRP A 694 -11.59 -19.16 1.74
N PHE A 695 -10.47 -18.78 2.31
CA PHE A 695 -9.81 -19.55 3.33
C PHE A 695 -9.24 -18.59 4.38
N VAL A 696 -9.56 -18.81 5.65
CA VAL A 696 -8.91 -18.10 6.75
C VAL A 696 -8.36 -19.13 7.71
N GLY A 697 -7.08 -19.02 8.04
CA GLY A 697 -6.40 -19.95 8.92
C GLY A 697 -5.23 -19.28 9.64
N PHE A 698 -4.72 -19.97 10.65
CA PHE A 698 -3.66 -19.45 11.50
C PHE A 698 -2.80 -20.53 12.12
N THR A 699 -1.57 -20.13 12.42
CA THR A 699 -0.67 -20.75 13.40
C THR A 699 -0.78 -19.95 14.71
N PRO A 700 -0.11 -20.32 15.80
CA PRO A 700 -0.08 -19.49 17.01
C PRO A 700 0.32 -18.03 16.78
N ASP A 701 1.21 -17.77 15.79
CA ASP A 701 1.86 -16.46 15.63
C ASP A 701 1.50 -15.73 14.32
N LEU A 702 0.69 -16.35 13.44
CA LEU A 702 0.35 -15.74 12.14
C LEU A 702 -1.05 -16.17 11.69
N VAL A 703 -1.90 -15.17 11.44
CA VAL A 703 -3.23 -15.36 10.85
C VAL A 703 -3.24 -14.87 9.42
N VAL A 704 -3.77 -15.68 8.50
CA VAL A 704 -3.82 -15.35 7.08
C VAL A 704 -5.23 -15.60 6.54
N GLY A 705 -5.77 -14.59 5.84
CA GLY A 705 -7.02 -14.67 5.11
C GLY A 705 -6.81 -14.51 3.62
N VAL A 706 -7.45 -15.37 2.84
CA VAL A 706 -7.43 -15.34 1.38
C VAL A 706 -8.85 -15.32 0.86
N PHE A 707 -9.10 -14.42 -0.08
CA PHE A 707 -10.32 -14.29 -0.83
C PHE A 707 -10.03 -14.35 -2.33
N MET A 708 -10.86 -15.04 -3.11
CA MET A 708 -10.85 -15.01 -4.58
C MET A 708 -12.29 -14.95 -5.10
N GLY A 709 -12.57 -14.00 -5.99
CA GLY A 709 -13.89 -13.77 -6.58
C GLY A 709 -13.84 -12.71 -7.68
N TYR A 710 -14.87 -12.63 -8.49
CA TYR A 710 -15.03 -11.53 -9.45
C TYR A 710 -15.56 -10.29 -8.75
N ASP A 711 -15.17 -9.09 -9.17
CA ASP A 711 -15.69 -7.82 -8.62
C ASP A 711 -17.21 -7.74 -8.72
N THR A 712 -17.78 -8.14 -9.86
CA THR A 712 -19.20 -8.43 -9.98
C THR A 712 -19.44 -9.91 -9.68
N PRO A 713 -20.14 -10.25 -8.57
CA PRO A 713 -20.30 -11.64 -8.13
C PRO A 713 -20.91 -12.55 -9.18
N THR A 714 -20.09 -13.36 -9.82
CA THR A 714 -20.48 -14.38 -10.81
C THR A 714 -19.89 -15.75 -10.41
N PRO A 715 -20.54 -16.86 -10.77
CA PRO A 715 -20.06 -18.19 -10.41
C PRO A 715 -18.64 -18.47 -10.92
N LEU A 716 -17.79 -18.93 -10.03
CA LEU A 716 -16.42 -19.37 -10.34
C LEU A 716 -16.40 -20.67 -11.14
N GLY A 717 -17.53 -21.39 -11.17
CA GLY A 717 -17.70 -22.66 -11.85
C GLY A 717 -17.55 -23.82 -10.88
N ARG A 718 -18.22 -24.92 -11.20
CA ARG A 718 -18.39 -26.09 -10.34
C ARG A 718 -17.03 -26.63 -9.83
N GLY A 719 -16.94 -26.83 -8.52
CA GLY A 719 -15.77 -27.33 -7.84
C GLY A 719 -14.71 -26.30 -7.47
N ASN A 720 -14.91 -25.02 -7.85
CA ASN A 720 -14.00 -23.93 -7.48
C ASN A 720 -14.35 -23.34 -6.10
N THR A 721 -14.21 -24.16 -5.09
CA THR A 721 -14.52 -23.86 -3.69
C THR A 721 -13.33 -23.16 -2.99
N GLY A 722 -13.56 -22.66 -1.79
CA GLY A 722 -12.48 -22.13 -0.94
C GLY A 722 -11.35 -23.14 -0.71
N GLY A 723 -11.66 -24.40 -0.56
CA GLY A 723 -10.66 -25.48 -0.46
C GLY A 723 -9.85 -25.71 -1.73
N ALA A 724 -10.45 -25.47 -2.91
CA ALA A 724 -9.79 -25.69 -4.20
C ALA A 724 -9.02 -24.46 -4.71
N LEU A 725 -9.45 -23.23 -4.38
CA LEU A 725 -8.84 -21.99 -4.86
C LEU A 725 -8.07 -21.22 -3.78
N ALA A 726 -8.71 -20.90 -2.65
CA ALA A 726 -8.11 -20.04 -1.64
C ALA A 726 -7.12 -20.79 -0.72
N ALA A 727 -7.41 -22.03 -0.32
CA ALA A 727 -6.52 -22.82 0.52
C ALA A 727 -5.15 -23.12 -0.14
N PRO A 728 -5.03 -23.37 -1.45
CA PRO A 728 -3.73 -23.46 -2.11
C PRO A 728 -2.90 -22.18 -2.08
N VAL A 729 -3.55 -21.00 -2.15
CA VAL A 729 -2.87 -19.69 -2.00
C VAL A 729 -2.33 -19.54 -0.58
N PHE A 730 -3.17 -19.81 0.41
CA PHE A 730 -2.76 -19.85 1.81
C PHE A 730 -1.57 -20.80 2.01
N LYS A 731 -1.63 -22.02 1.46
CA LYS A 731 -0.54 -22.99 1.56
C LYS A 731 0.76 -22.42 1.01
N ALA A 732 0.76 -21.95 -0.22
CA ALA A 732 1.95 -21.42 -0.88
C ALA A 732 2.55 -20.22 -0.13
N PHE A 733 1.70 -19.33 0.39
CA PHE A 733 2.16 -18.22 1.23
C PHE A 733 2.78 -18.72 2.55
N MET A 734 2.14 -19.69 3.22
CA MET A 734 2.65 -20.22 4.49
C MET A 734 3.92 -21.03 4.34
N GLU A 735 4.17 -21.68 3.19
CA GLU A 735 5.45 -22.33 2.88
C GLU A 735 6.60 -21.32 2.97
N ASP A 736 6.43 -20.14 2.40
CA ASP A 736 7.42 -19.06 2.46
C ASP A 736 7.47 -18.42 3.87
N ALA A 737 6.31 -18.11 4.45
CA ALA A 737 6.20 -17.38 5.71
C ALA A 737 6.73 -18.17 6.92
N LEU A 738 6.61 -19.49 6.91
CA LEU A 738 7.06 -20.36 7.99
C LEU A 738 8.46 -20.94 7.76
N ALA A 739 9.10 -20.60 6.64
CA ALA A 739 10.45 -21.06 6.36
C ALA A 739 11.43 -20.55 7.45
N GLY A 740 12.16 -21.48 8.07
CA GLY A 740 13.13 -21.14 9.12
C GLY A 740 12.53 -20.74 10.48
N THR A 741 11.20 -20.71 10.62
CA THR A 741 10.56 -20.44 11.92
C THR A 741 10.43 -21.71 12.77
N PRO A 742 10.49 -21.62 14.10
CA PRO A 742 10.26 -22.77 14.98
C PRO A 742 8.83 -23.32 14.82
N LYS A 743 8.68 -24.61 15.08
CA LYS A 743 7.35 -25.23 15.17
C LYS A 743 6.79 -25.00 16.56
N THR A 744 5.76 -24.19 16.68
CA THR A 744 5.09 -23.85 17.94
C THR A 744 3.69 -24.46 17.94
N ASP A 745 3.33 -25.20 18.98
CA ASP A 745 2.01 -25.76 19.16
C ASP A 745 1.05 -24.71 19.79
N PHE A 746 -0.26 -24.90 19.60
CA PHE A 746 -1.25 -24.04 20.24
C PHE A 746 -1.22 -24.23 21.76
N ARG A 747 -1.19 -23.14 22.50
CA ARG A 747 -1.11 -23.17 23.96
C ARG A 747 -2.45 -23.67 24.54
N VAL A 748 -2.37 -24.70 25.34
CA VAL A 748 -3.51 -25.23 26.11
C VAL A 748 -3.70 -24.35 27.35
N PRO A 749 -4.88 -23.74 27.56
CA PRO A 749 -5.17 -22.99 28.79
C PRO A 749 -5.14 -23.88 30.02
N GLU A 750 -4.75 -23.31 31.16
CA GLU A 750 -4.74 -24.01 32.42
C GLU A 750 -6.16 -24.50 32.81
N GLY A 751 -6.26 -25.70 33.36
CA GLY A 751 -7.54 -26.30 33.79
C GLY A 751 -8.27 -27.09 32.70
N MET A 752 -7.85 -27.02 31.44
CA MET A 752 -8.43 -27.85 30.37
C MET A 752 -8.15 -29.36 30.62
N THR A 753 -9.15 -30.20 30.35
CA THR A 753 -9.02 -31.64 30.45
C THR A 753 -9.14 -32.30 29.07
N LEU A 754 -8.20 -33.17 28.71
CA LEU A 754 -8.26 -33.95 27.47
C LEU A 754 -8.89 -35.33 27.77
N ILE A 755 -10.01 -35.62 27.13
CA ILE A 755 -10.76 -36.85 27.34
C ILE A 755 -10.84 -37.64 26.01
N ALA A 756 -10.61 -38.95 26.07
CA ALA A 756 -10.75 -39.82 24.92
C ALA A 756 -12.22 -40.04 24.54
N ILE A 757 -12.60 -39.60 23.35
CA ILE A 757 -13.96 -39.76 22.82
C ILE A 757 -13.98 -40.33 21.43
N ASN A 758 -15.09 -40.99 21.06
CA ASN A 758 -15.37 -41.25 19.66
C ASN A 758 -15.88 -39.96 18.99
N ARG A 759 -15.14 -39.50 17.98
CA ARG A 759 -15.38 -38.26 17.26
C ARG A 759 -16.78 -38.13 16.64
N LYS A 760 -17.41 -39.24 16.27
CA LYS A 760 -18.74 -39.23 15.64
C LYS A 760 -19.87 -39.20 16.67
N THR A 761 -19.76 -39.97 17.74
CA THR A 761 -20.82 -40.09 18.74
C THR A 761 -20.65 -39.15 19.91
N GLY A 762 -19.44 -38.60 20.15
CA GLY A 762 -19.14 -37.77 21.33
C GLY A 762 -19.03 -38.57 22.65
N MET A 763 -19.21 -39.86 22.62
CA MET A 763 -19.19 -40.76 23.83
C MET A 763 -17.75 -41.11 24.19
N HIS A 764 -17.52 -41.44 25.43
CA HIS A 764 -16.26 -42.03 25.89
C HIS A 764 -15.87 -43.26 25.04
N THR A 765 -14.59 -43.37 24.73
CA THR A 765 -14.08 -44.54 24.01
C THR A 765 -12.69 -44.94 24.47
N ASN A 766 -12.22 -46.09 24.05
CA ASN A 766 -10.93 -46.67 24.45
C ASN A 766 -9.97 -46.84 23.24
N LYS A 767 -8.73 -47.14 23.56
CA LYS A 767 -7.70 -47.50 22.55
C LYS A 767 -8.22 -48.67 21.68
N GLY A 768 -8.23 -48.49 20.37
CA GLY A 768 -8.76 -49.44 19.39
C GLY A 768 -9.95 -48.91 18.58
N ASP A 769 -10.59 -47.82 19.01
CA ASP A 769 -11.61 -47.16 18.21
C ASP A 769 -10.96 -46.35 17.04
N PRO A 770 -11.29 -46.62 15.77
CA PRO A 770 -10.74 -45.87 14.64
C PRO A 770 -11.17 -44.40 14.62
N ASN A 771 -12.19 -44.04 15.39
CA ASN A 771 -12.65 -42.67 15.52
C ASN A 771 -12.23 -41.98 16.85
N LEU A 772 -11.29 -42.61 17.59
CA LEU A 772 -10.77 -42.03 18.82
C LEU A 772 -10.07 -40.69 18.56
N ILE A 773 -10.42 -39.69 19.36
CA ILE A 773 -9.69 -38.41 19.48
C ILE A 773 -9.57 -38.03 20.95
N MET A 774 -8.54 -37.28 21.29
CA MET A 774 -8.43 -36.58 22.56
C MET A 774 -9.17 -35.22 22.42
N GLU A 775 -10.29 -35.07 23.09
CA GLU A 775 -11.12 -33.88 23.03
C GLU A 775 -10.91 -33.00 24.23
N ALA A 776 -10.92 -31.70 24.04
CA ALA A 776 -10.71 -30.71 25.08
C ALA A 776 -12.00 -30.28 25.75
N PHE A 777 -12.07 -30.41 27.08
CA PHE A 777 -13.23 -30.04 27.89
C PHE A 777 -12.84 -29.01 28.95
N LYS A 778 -13.74 -28.06 29.20
CA LYS A 778 -13.65 -27.10 30.30
C LYS A 778 -13.86 -27.81 31.65
N PRO A 779 -13.38 -27.27 32.78
CA PRO A 779 -13.64 -27.83 34.09
C PRO A 779 -15.13 -28.05 34.35
N GLY A 780 -15.48 -29.20 34.89
CA GLY A 780 -16.87 -29.58 35.17
C GLY A 780 -17.70 -29.94 33.93
N THR A 781 -17.09 -29.98 32.75
CA THR A 781 -17.76 -30.49 31.54
C THR A 781 -17.08 -31.75 31.05
N GLY A 782 -17.76 -32.51 30.18
CA GLY A 782 -17.27 -33.78 29.65
C GLY A 782 -18.21 -34.34 28.60
N PRO A 783 -17.86 -35.52 28.02
CA PRO A 783 -18.83 -36.26 27.23
C PRO A 783 -20.04 -36.60 28.05
N SER A 784 -21.23 -36.45 27.45
CA SER A 784 -22.51 -36.75 28.16
C SER A 784 -22.65 -38.24 28.40
N ASP A 785 -23.10 -38.62 29.59
CA ASP A 785 -23.50 -40.00 29.93
C ASP A 785 -24.84 -40.38 29.28
N THR A 786 -25.62 -39.40 28.86
CA THR A 786 -26.88 -39.58 28.13
C THR A 786 -26.75 -39.08 26.69
N TYR A 787 -27.19 -39.90 25.75
CA TYR A 787 -27.18 -39.56 24.34
C TYR A 787 -28.34 -38.60 24.01
N SER A 788 -28.08 -37.32 24.04
CA SER A 788 -29.01 -36.26 23.65
C SER A 788 -28.61 -35.71 22.27
N VAL A 789 -29.61 -35.57 21.39
CA VAL A 789 -29.39 -35.08 20.01
C VAL A 789 -30.24 -33.86 19.75
N ILE A 790 -29.61 -32.72 19.56
CA ILE A 790 -30.29 -31.45 19.23
C ILE A 790 -31.03 -31.61 17.88
N GLY A 791 -32.32 -31.33 17.88
CA GLY A 791 -33.22 -31.42 16.71
C GLY A 791 -33.84 -32.78 16.45
N MET A 792 -33.69 -33.78 17.36
CA MET A 792 -34.42 -35.06 17.26
C MET A 792 -35.87 -34.96 17.66
N ASP A 793 -36.21 -34.00 18.52
CA ASP A 793 -37.58 -33.85 19.03
C ASP A 793 -38.62 -33.49 17.97
N GLN A 794 -38.16 -32.93 16.86
CA GLN A 794 -39.01 -32.61 15.68
C GLN A 794 -39.53 -33.86 14.92
N PHE A 795 -39.01 -35.03 15.19
CA PHE A 795 -39.37 -36.30 14.52
C PHE A 795 -40.23 -37.24 15.39
N ARG A 796 -40.62 -36.81 16.62
CA ARG A 796 -41.59 -37.58 17.42
C ARG A 796 -43.01 -37.20 16.99
N GLU A 797 -43.71 -38.12 16.34
CA GLU A 797 -45.15 -37.97 16.06
C GLU A 797 -45.91 -37.69 17.34
N GLY A 798 -46.62 -36.57 17.43
CA GLY A 798 -47.45 -36.21 18.60
C GLY A 798 -46.71 -35.53 19.76
N ALA A 799 -45.43 -35.22 19.65
CA ALA A 799 -44.77 -34.38 20.66
C ALA A 799 -45.30 -32.95 20.54
N PRO A 800 -45.75 -32.31 21.68
CA PRO A 800 -45.95 -30.89 21.66
C PRO A 800 -44.65 -30.24 21.23
N VAL A 801 -44.70 -29.23 20.34
CA VAL A 801 -43.58 -28.40 19.98
C VAL A 801 -42.84 -28.04 21.25
N ASN A 802 -41.72 -28.70 21.50
CA ASN A 802 -41.00 -28.51 22.76
C ASN A 802 -40.63 -27.02 22.84
N PRO A 803 -40.93 -26.39 23.98
CA PRO A 803 -40.55 -25.00 24.15
C PRO A 803 -39.03 -24.91 23.86
N GLN A 804 -38.76 -24.14 22.87
CA GLN A 804 -37.37 -23.72 22.50
C GLN A 804 -36.63 -23.40 23.79
N SER A 805 -35.34 -23.49 23.81
CA SER A 805 -34.52 -23.13 24.99
C SER A 805 -35.07 -21.82 25.61
N PRO A 806 -34.97 -21.61 26.92
CA PRO A 806 -35.48 -20.36 27.54
C PRO A 806 -35.01 -19.09 26.82
N GLN A 807 -33.90 -19.16 26.12
CA GLN A 807 -33.38 -18.08 25.31
C GLN A 807 -34.09 -17.94 23.94
N ALA A 808 -34.40 -19.05 23.27
CA ALA A 808 -35.17 -19.05 22.03
C ALA A 808 -36.61 -18.61 22.26
N THR A 809 -37.23 -19.04 23.38
CA THR A 809 -38.56 -18.57 23.82
C THR A 809 -38.55 -17.08 24.14
N ARG A 810 -37.50 -16.54 24.75
CA ARG A 810 -37.32 -15.10 24.96
C ARG A 810 -37.17 -14.33 23.65
N ALA A 811 -36.44 -14.87 22.68
CA ALA A 811 -36.26 -14.26 21.36
C ALA A 811 -37.55 -14.17 20.55
N ILE A 812 -38.42 -15.22 20.63
CA ILE A 812 -39.75 -15.23 19.98
C ILE A 812 -40.66 -14.21 20.65
N ASN A 813 -40.70 -14.21 22.01
CA ASN A 813 -41.58 -13.32 22.78
C ASN A 813 -41.15 -11.84 22.69
N SER A 814 -39.90 -11.55 22.31
CA SER A 814 -39.39 -10.19 22.06
C SER A 814 -39.63 -9.68 20.63
N GLY A 815 -40.33 -10.46 19.79
CA GLY A 815 -40.68 -10.04 18.42
C GLY A 815 -39.50 -10.03 17.42
N SER A 816 -38.33 -10.59 17.83
CA SER A 816 -37.11 -10.60 16.97
C SER A 816 -36.91 -11.94 16.25
N GLY A 817 -37.86 -12.90 16.37
CA GLY A 817 -37.70 -14.27 15.85
C GLY A 817 -38.62 -14.61 14.71
N GLY A 818 -38.71 -13.85 13.67
CA GLY A 818 -39.56 -14.27 12.58
C GLY A 818 -39.97 -13.24 11.58
N LEU A 819 -38.98 -12.63 10.97
CA LEU A 819 -39.24 -11.86 9.75
C LEU A 819 -37.91 -11.77 9.01
N TYR A 820 -37.80 -12.60 8.03
CA TYR A 820 -37.13 -12.43 6.71
C TYR A 820 -36.77 -13.75 6.10
#